data_47aab67189007d9ecae1a22639bc7c7b
#
_entry.id   47aab67189007d9ecae1a22639bc7c7b
#
_cell.length_a   1.000
_cell.length_b   1.000
_cell.length_c   1.000
_cell.angle_alpha   90.00
_cell.angle_beta   90.00
_cell.angle_gamma   90.00
#
_symmetry.space_group_name_H-M   'P 1'
#
loop_
_entity.id
_entity.type
_entity.pdbx_description
1 polymer ?
#
loop_
_entity_poly.entity_id
_entity_poly.type
_entity_poly.pdbx_seq_one_letter_code
_entity_poly.pdbx_strand_id
1 'polypeptide(L)'
;MKKSSVKRMLTCLLAAAMVMTSMAGCGKKDTDGAGGAGGAGGSGAGGAAGSTAATDPSLAKQGVFTSQPVQGLGDMENMNMLTSRKMGDQLYFAAADYEWSDNGSRQNLYLFSTDTEGQNVKKIALSDGSGEAEEGQETEPQEAVVEEEEYSSTWENVNFQNAFFGEDGSLTAIRSYRYEDYNDYTQTVVKTSLMSWDLEGNLLIDVDLTGVVDLENGYIQTMVPKGDEILLFTSQYGESGTAVRIDREGTVKGTADLGKAKWTQNFIQAFAGRDGALRVLYYDVDNDYKMMMGKLDLNTFEVSDTGELPYAIQSSGYNFIGAGSSTDLIICTSNGVFTYNQGDTGMTQYMNVINSDLDANAFNQVCMIDDKHFLGYYMNTEYQPVVAIFTYVDPATIKDKKVLNLACYYMNYELRQRVIDFNKTNPDYRITVTSYEQFGSSDDYMAGYEKLNNDVLTGNMPDIIVLNDLSEVDIRSFGRKGLLADVESLISSDPELSQNSYLTNVFDAFRFDGKLYTVIPKFSYQTVVGRADRMGSYAGWNGKQFLEFAKSLPKEVTLFDDMTQSWFLSVFLGFDGYEFIDLDTGKCDFTSDTFVSLLEYCASLPAEIDWNSRDESYWNEYQYYYSGGKILLQQLYVYNLHGNYTNAYGNFQAPIAIVGFPSSDGNGGVIQTNTAYLLSAGSKNLDGAWQFVRYYLTPEYQNTAEDEYDNEIPVLSTAFDQWIENGSKRNSYEDENGNKVEYEDTYYVDGVEKTIPNMTAADKEAFRQAILNCHRRYFYDNDIRSIIEEEASAVFAKQKTASDVASIIQSRVQLYVNENS
;
A
#
# COMPACT_ATOMS: atom_id res chain seq x y z
N MET A 1 24.40 19.22 -0.23
CA MET A 1 23.00 18.98 0.05
C MET A 1 22.31 17.98 -0.89
N LYS A 2 22.85 17.61 -2.05
CA LYS A 2 22.20 16.75 -3.06
C LYS A 2 22.63 15.29 -3.08
N LYS A 3 23.68 14.87 -2.38
CA LYS A 3 24.04 13.44 -2.22
C LYS A 3 23.03 12.62 -1.41
N SER A 4 22.07 13.26 -0.71
CA SER A 4 21.09 12.58 0.14
C SER A 4 19.96 11.90 -0.63
N SER A 5 19.56 12.40 -1.80
CA SER A 5 18.37 11.91 -2.52
C SER A 5 18.53 10.52 -3.14
N VAL A 6 19.67 10.23 -3.75
CA VAL A 6 19.93 8.90 -4.37
C VAL A 6 20.13 7.82 -3.29
N LYS A 7 20.78 8.18 -2.17
CA LYS A 7 20.95 7.26 -1.03
C LYS A 7 19.61 6.95 -0.33
N ARG A 8 18.67 7.90 -0.27
CA ARG A 8 17.32 7.68 0.26
C ARG A 8 16.50 6.67 -0.56
N MET A 9 16.69 6.64 -1.88
CA MET A 9 15.99 5.72 -2.78
C MET A 9 16.34 4.24 -2.52
N LEU A 10 17.60 3.93 -2.21
CA LEU A 10 18.03 2.56 -1.91
C LEU A 10 17.49 2.07 -0.55
N THR A 11 17.37 2.93 0.43
CA THR A 11 16.88 2.57 1.78
C THR A 11 15.38 2.26 1.76
N CYS A 12 14.58 2.99 0.98
CA CYS A 12 13.15 2.70 0.79
C CYS A 12 12.91 1.40 0.02
N LEU A 13 13.77 1.04 -0.94
CA LEU A 13 13.66 -0.21 -1.69
C LEU A 13 13.96 -1.45 -0.84
N LEU A 14 14.88 -1.37 0.11
CA LEU A 14 15.18 -2.48 1.03
C LEU A 14 14.10 -2.66 2.10
N ALA A 15 13.45 -1.61 2.57
CA ALA A 15 12.32 -1.70 3.50
C ALA A 15 11.05 -2.23 2.81
N ALA A 16 10.82 -1.86 1.53
CA ALA A 16 9.67 -2.35 0.76
C ALA A 16 9.83 -3.80 0.27
N ALA A 17 11.06 -4.29 0.08
CA ALA A 17 11.32 -5.66 -0.34
C ALA A 17 11.03 -6.72 0.75
N MET A 18 10.94 -6.33 2.03
CA MET A 18 10.59 -7.26 3.12
C MET A 18 9.08 -7.47 3.29
N VAL A 19 8.22 -6.76 2.58
CA VAL A 19 6.75 -6.85 2.73
C VAL A 19 6.05 -7.54 1.55
N MET A 20 6.73 -7.84 0.43
CA MET A 20 6.09 -8.34 -0.79
C MET A 20 6.33 -9.82 -1.13
N THR A 21 6.59 -10.68 -0.17
CA THR A 21 6.72 -12.13 -0.46
C THR A 21 5.71 -13.02 0.25
N SER A 22 4.46 -12.58 0.37
CA SER A 22 3.41 -13.48 0.88
C SER A 22 2.05 -13.25 0.23
N MET A 23 1.93 -13.46 -1.08
CA MET A 23 0.63 -13.71 -1.71
C MET A 23 0.81 -14.66 -2.90
N ALA A 24 0.82 -15.95 -2.64
CA ALA A 24 0.45 -16.96 -3.62
C ALA A 24 0.09 -18.27 -2.90
N GLY A 25 -1.19 -18.55 -2.77
CA GLY A 25 -1.65 -19.83 -2.24
C GLY A 25 -3.16 -19.90 -2.11
N CYS A 26 -3.89 -19.94 -3.23
CA CYS A 26 -5.29 -20.36 -3.22
C CYS A 26 -5.38 -21.89 -3.18
N GLY A 27 -5.80 -22.45 -2.05
CA GLY A 27 -6.17 -23.86 -1.88
C GLY A 27 -7.69 -24.03 -1.93
N LYS A 28 -8.13 -24.98 -2.74
CA LYS A 28 -9.53 -25.40 -2.91
C LYS A 28 -10.19 -25.80 -1.60
N LYS A 29 -11.42 -25.37 -1.42
CA LYS A 29 -12.37 -26.02 -0.49
C LYS A 29 -13.55 -26.60 -1.25
N ASP A 30 -13.84 -27.86 -0.98
CA ASP A 30 -15.06 -28.56 -1.39
C ASP A 30 -16.24 -28.06 -0.54
N THR A 31 -17.33 -27.68 -1.20
CA THR A 31 -18.58 -27.29 -0.54
C THR A 31 -19.55 -28.44 -0.58
N ASP A 32 -20.00 -28.91 0.56
CA ASP A 32 -21.25 -29.65 0.70
C ASP A 32 -22.16 -28.96 1.73
N GLY A 33 -23.33 -28.56 1.24
CA GLY A 33 -24.59 -28.84 1.96
C GLY A 33 -25.36 -27.74 2.62
N ALA A 34 -26.42 -27.33 1.92
CA ALA A 34 -27.80 -27.13 2.41
C ALA A 34 -28.14 -25.95 3.36
N GLY A 35 -28.80 -24.95 2.88
CA GLY A 35 -30.28 -24.89 2.92
C GLY A 35 -30.83 -24.07 4.08
N GLY A 36 -31.53 -22.98 3.82
CA GLY A 36 -32.45 -22.41 4.80
C GLY A 36 -33.01 -21.05 4.36
N ALA A 37 -34.21 -21.12 3.78
CA ALA A 37 -35.01 -20.01 3.31
C ALA A 37 -35.75 -19.24 4.41
N GLY A 38 -36.13 -18.01 4.11
CA GLY A 38 -37.26 -17.26 4.67
C GLY A 38 -36.84 -15.85 5.05
N GLY A 39 -37.46 -14.79 4.67
CA GLY A 39 -38.68 -14.60 3.95
C GLY A 39 -39.21 -13.19 4.20
N ALA A 40 -39.63 -12.55 3.12
CA ALA A 40 -40.71 -11.59 3.00
C ALA A 40 -40.66 -10.33 3.89
N GLY A 41 -40.55 -9.15 3.33
CA GLY A 41 -41.66 -8.48 2.62
C GLY A 41 -42.09 -7.27 3.35
N GLY A 42 -42.08 -6.07 2.71
CA GLY A 42 -42.73 -4.88 3.24
C GLY A 42 -42.46 -3.65 2.40
N SER A 43 -43.23 -3.51 1.32
CA SER A 43 -43.32 -2.29 0.55
C SER A 43 -43.84 -1.09 1.35
N GLY A 44 -43.18 0.06 1.26
CA GLY A 44 -43.70 1.33 1.67
C GLY A 44 -43.01 2.46 0.92
N ALA A 45 -43.67 2.92 -0.16
CA ALA A 45 -43.26 4.10 -0.88
C ALA A 45 -43.44 5.36 -0.03
N GLY A 46 -42.47 6.23 -0.03
CA GLY A 46 -42.62 7.57 0.53
C GLY A 46 -41.32 8.33 0.41
N GLY A 47 -41.08 9.02 -0.74
CA GLY A 47 -39.97 9.88 -0.94
C GLY A 47 -39.83 10.95 0.15
N ALA A 48 -38.77 10.84 0.91
CA ALA A 48 -38.20 11.97 1.63
C ALA A 48 -36.74 12.02 1.21
N ALA A 49 -36.29 13.16 0.66
CA ALA A 49 -34.89 13.46 0.48
C ALA A 49 -34.18 13.13 1.79
N GLY A 50 -33.30 12.12 1.76
CA GLY A 50 -32.62 11.64 2.95
C GLY A 50 -31.81 12.77 3.56
N SER A 51 -32.22 13.23 4.73
CA SER A 51 -31.40 14.12 5.53
C SER A 51 -30.24 13.30 6.03
N THR A 52 -28.99 13.68 5.68
CA THR A 52 -27.81 13.15 6.34
C THR A 52 -28.00 13.24 7.84
N ALA A 53 -27.80 12.13 8.56
CA ALA A 53 -27.68 12.17 10.01
C ALA A 53 -26.57 13.19 10.31
N ALA A 54 -26.87 14.17 11.16
CA ALA A 54 -25.86 15.15 11.53
C ALA A 54 -24.70 14.40 12.19
N THR A 55 -23.52 14.51 11.61
CA THR A 55 -22.30 13.94 12.17
C THR A 55 -22.13 14.46 13.59
N ASP A 56 -21.91 13.56 14.54
CA ASP A 56 -21.72 13.94 15.95
C ASP A 56 -20.43 14.79 16.06
N PRO A 57 -20.54 16.09 16.39
CA PRO A 57 -19.36 16.96 16.49
C PRO A 57 -18.35 16.51 17.55
N SER A 58 -18.76 15.64 18.49
CA SER A 58 -17.88 15.10 19.50
C SER A 58 -16.81 14.18 18.92
N LEU A 59 -17.06 13.54 17.77
CA LEU A 59 -16.10 12.68 17.10
C LEU A 59 -14.82 13.43 16.70
N ALA A 60 -14.95 14.68 16.30
CA ALA A 60 -13.81 15.53 15.93
C ALA A 60 -12.93 15.96 17.13
N LYS A 61 -13.38 15.65 18.34
CA LYS A 61 -12.70 16.01 19.60
C LYS A 61 -12.17 14.79 20.35
N GLN A 62 -12.36 13.60 19.80
CA GLN A 62 -11.90 12.35 20.43
C GLN A 62 -10.43 12.10 20.10
N GLY A 63 -9.67 11.64 21.10
CA GLY A 63 -8.27 11.27 20.95
C GLY A 63 -7.37 12.40 20.48
N VAL A 64 -7.66 13.65 20.84
CA VAL A 64 -6.86 14.82 20.45
C VAL A 64 -5.68 14.98 21.40
N PHE A 65 -4.49 15.10 20.82
CA PHE A 65 -3.26 15.38 21.53
C PHE A 65 -2.52 16.56 20.86
N THR A 66 -1.86 17.36 21.66
CA THR A 66 -0.83 18.29 21.19
C THR A 66 0.53 17.61 21.27
N SER A 67 1.41 17.89 20.33
CA SER A 67 2.78 17.40 20.32
C SER A 67 3.76 18.52 20.60
N GLN A 68 4.79 18.23 21.39
CA GLN A 68 5.93 19.09 21.64
C GLN A 68 7.20 18.31 21.32
N PRO A 69 7.93 18.67 20.23
CA PRO A 69 9.18 18.01 19.88
C PRO A 69 10.22 18.14 21.01
N VAL A 70 10.88 17.03 21.30
CA VAL A 70 12.02 17.00 22.23
C VAL A 70 13.20 17.69 21.56
N GLN A 71 13.73 18.71 22.23
CA GLN A 71 14.84 19.52 21.70
C GLN A 71 16.19 19.02 22.22
N GLY A 72 17.25 19.21 21.42
CA GLY A 72 18.62 18.88 21.86
C GLY A 72 19.06 17.46 21.56
N LEU A 73 18.41 16.77 20.62
CA LEU A 73 18.82 15.43 20.15
C LEU A 73 20.09 15.50 19.25
N GLY A 74 20.44 16.69 18.74
CA GLY A 74 21.51 16.89 17.74
C GLY A 74 21.04 16.56 16.32
N ASP A 75 21.97 16.64 15.38
CA ASP A 75 21.71 16.30 13.98
C ASP A 75 21.71 14.76 13.86
N MET A 76 20.52 14.18 13.84
CA MET A 76 20.28 12.72 13.68
C MET A 76 19.25 12.52 12.57
N GLU A 77 19.67 12.79 11.33
CA GLU A 77 18.78 12.69 10.15
C GLU A 77 18.32 11.26 9.86
N ASN A 78 19.09 10.26 10.29
CA ASN A 78 18.83 8.84 10.05
C ASN A 78 18.58 8.09 11.36
N MET A 79 18.01 8.77 12.34
CA MET A 79 17.74 8.17 13.65
C MET A 79 16.69 7.07 13.58
N ASN A 80 16.99 5.95 14.24
CA ASN A 80 16.02 4.90 14.55
C ASN A 80 15.96 4.66 16.05
N MET A 81 14.83 4.92 16.70
CA MET A 81 14.63 4.63 18.12
C MET A 81 14.36 3.14 18.31
N LEU A 82 15.24 2.48 19.05
CA LEU A 82 15.16 1.03 19.28
C LEU A 82 14.24 0.69 20.45
N THR A 83 14.26 1.49 21.51
CA THR A 83 13.45 1.25 22.72
C THR A 83 13.32 2.52 23.54
N SER A 84 12.29 2.57 24.38
CA SER A 84 12.05 3.67 25.32
C SER A 84 11.41 3.18 26.61
N ARG A 85 11.70 3.86 27.73
CA ARG A 85 11.16 3.50 29.06
C ARG A 85 11.10 4.72 29.97
N LYS A 86 10.01 4.80 30.75
CA LYS A 86 9.90 5.73 31.89
C LYS A 86 10.47 5.08 33.13
N MET A 87 11.37 5.76 33.82
CA MET A 87 11.93 5.35 35.10
C MET A 87 11.91 6.53 36.07
N GLY A 88 11.03 6.45 37.08
CA GLY A 88 10.75 7.58 37.98
C GLY A 88 10.18 8.79 37.22
N ASP A 89 10.82 9.94 37.38
CA ASP A 89 10.44 11.20 36.70
C ASP A 89 11.26 11.44 35.41
N GLN A 90 12.01 10.46 34.94
CA GLN A 90 12.82 10.54 33.74
C GLN A 90 12.31 9.56 32.67
N LEU A 91 12.46 10.00 31.41
CA LEU A 91 12.28 9.18 30.22
C LEU A 91 13.66 8.84 29.68
N TYR A 92 13.86 7.57 29.37
CA TYR A 92 15.07 7.08 28.72
C TYR A 92 14.68 6.46 27.37
N PHE A 93 15.52 6.65 26.37
CA PHE A 93 15.38 5.97 25.09
C PHE A 93 16.73 5.72 24.45
N ALA A 94 16.84 4.62 23.75
CA ALA A 94 18.00 4.27 22.97
C ALA A 94 17.69 4.46 21.49
N ALA A 95 18.58 5.14 20.79
CA ALA A 95 18.43 5.38 19.35
C ALA A 95 19.76 5.16 18.64
N ALA A 96 19.67 4.55 17.45
CA ALA A 96 20.79 4.35 16.54
C ALA A 96 20.72 5.37 15.41
N ASP A 97 21.86 5.93 15.03
CA ASP A 97 22.00 6.80 13.88
C ASP A 97 22.83 6.14 12.81
N TYR A 98 22.32 6.11 11.56
CA TYR A 98 22.96 5.44 10.45
C TYR A 98 23.97 6.34 9.76
N GLU A 99 25.20 5.86 9.65
CA GLU A 99 26.22 6.44 8.79
C GLU A 99 26.50 5.49 7.62
N TRP A 100 26.54 6.07 6.43
CA TRP A 100 26.84 5.35 5.20
C TRP A 100 28.19 5.79 4.64
N SER A 101 28.99 4.85 4.22
CA SER A 101 30.25 5.07 3.52
C SER A 101 30.30 4.21 2.25
N ASP A 102 31.29 4.44 1.39
CA ASP A 102 31.49 3.63 0.18
C ASP A 102 31.85 2.17 0.52
N ASN A 103 32.31 1.92 1.75
CA ASN A 103 32.77 0.62 2.24
C ASN A 103 31.81 -0.04 3.24
N GLY A 104 30.61 0.52 3.46
CA GLY A 104 29.68 -0.07 4.39
C GLY A 104 28.70 0.89 5.03
N SER A 105 28.00 0.36 6.05
CA SER A 105 27.11 1.15 6.89
C SER A 105 27.38 0.87 8.37
N ARG A 106 27.23 1.87 9.20
CA ARG A 106 27.41 1.76 10.64
C ARG A 106 26.27 2.44 11.37
N GLN A 107 25.76 1.80 12.41
CA GLN A 107 24.91 2.43 13.40
C GLN A 107 25.75 2.88 14.59
N ASN A 108 25.63 4.14 14.94
CA ASN A 108 26.13 4.67 16.20
C ASN A 108 25.00 4.66 17.21
N LEU A 109 25.18 3.97 18.33
CA LEU A 109 24.15 3.82 19.34
C LEU A 109 24.28 4.93 20.41
N TYR A 110 23.15 5.55 20.72
CA TYR A 110 23.08 6.61 21.74
C TYR A 110 22.02 6.28 22.79
N LEU A 111 22.34 6.62 24.03
CA LEU A 111 21.39 6.66 25.13
C LEU A 111 20.97 8.11 25.39
N PHE A 112 19.67 8.36 25.37
CA PHE A 112 19.08 9.64 25.71
C PHE A 112 18.34 9.58 27.04
N SER A 113 18.36 10.68 27.78
CA SER A 113 17.46 10.87 28.91
C SER A 113 16.85 12.29 28.85
N THR A 114 15.59 12.40 29.28
CA THR A 114 14.87 13.68 29.37
C THR A 114 13.87 13.61 30.52
N ASP A 115 13.39 14.76 31.01
CA ASP A 115 12.25 14.78 31.92
C ASP A 115 10.92 14.43 31.18
N THR A 116 9.84 14.31 31.92
CA THR A 116 8.51 13.96 31.37
C THR A 116 7.90 15.05 30.49
N GLU A 117 8.50 16.25 30.43
CA GLU A 117 8.12 17.38 29.60
C GLU A 117 8.98 17.49 28.33
N GLY A 118 9.96 16.58 28.15
CA GLY A 118 10.85 16.58 26.99
C GLY A 118 11.96 17.61 27.10
N GLN A 119 12.27 18.07 28.33
CA GLN A 119 13.32 19.05 28.61
C GLN A 119 14.55 18.38 29.22
N ASN A 120 15.64 19.16 29.39
CA ASN A 120 16.85 18.69 30.05
C ASN A 120 17.47 17.44 29.41
N VAL A 121 17.50 17.40 28.06
CA VAL A 121 18.00 16.27 27.30
C VAL A 121 19.49 16.06 27.53
N LYS A 122 19.89 14.82 27.81
CA LYS A 122 21.28 14.35 27.79
C LYS A 122 21.41 13.28 26.70
N LYS A 123 22.48 13.37 25.91
CA LYS A 123 22.87 12.42 24.86
C LYS A 123 24.21 11.79 25.28
N ILE A 124 24.28 10.48 25.31
CA ILE A 124 25.48 9.71 25.64
C ILE A 124 25.75 8.76 24.49
N ALA A 125 26.92 8.85 23.86
CA ALA A 125 27.37 7.89 22.88
C ALA A 125 27.76 6.59 23.60
N LEU A 126 27.26 5.46 23.12
CA LEU A 126 27.55 4.16 23.72
C LEU A 126 28.68 3.47 22.94
N SER A 127 29.66 2.92 23.68
CA SER A 127 30.72 2.14 23.06
C SER A 127 30.15 0.88 22.38
N ASP A 128 30.60 0.60 21.17
CA ASP A 128 30.24 -0.59 20.40
C ASP A 128 31.20 -1.77 20.69
N GLY A 129 32.07 -1.65 21.68
CA GLY A 129 33.03 -2.69 22.05
C GLY A 129 34.25 -2.80 21.12
N SER A 130 34.35 -2.01 20.06
CA SER A 130 35.48 -2.09 19.10
C SER A 130 36.79 -1.51 19.64
N GLY A 131 36.76 -0.81 20.76
CA GLY A 131 37.94 -0.28 21.44
C GLY A 131 38.52 1.01 20.84
N GLU A 132 37.92 1.56 19.81
CA GLU A 132 38.28 2.85 19.19
C GLU A 132 37.27 3.91 19.59
N ALA A 133 37.53 4.58 20.72
CA ALA A 133 36.93 5.88 20.97
C ALA A 133 37.79 6.91 20.23
N GLU A 134 37.47 7.22 19.01
CA GLU A 134 38.07 8.36 18.31
C GLU A 134 37.39 9.65 18.79
N GLU A 135 38.16 10.42 19.58
CA GLU A 135 37.93 11.84 19.76
C GLU A 135 37.99 12.53 18.39
N GLY A 136 36.93 13.28 18.05
CA GLY A 136 36.82 14.01 16.81
C GLY A 136 38.05 14.85 16.47
N GLN A 137 38.76 14.44 15.43
CA GLN A 137 39.66 15.33 14.69
C GLN A 137 38.90 15.84 13.48
N GLU A 138 38.58 17.11 13.50
CA GLU A 138 38.26 17.90 12.32
C GLU A 138 39.43 17.81 11.33
N THR A 139 39.29 17.01 10.27
CA THR A 139 40.20 17.06 9.13
C THR A 139 39.74 18.14 8.16
N GLU A 140 40.61 19.14 7.93
CA GLU A 140 40.43 20.13 6.87
C GLU A 140 40.31 19.43 5.50
N PRO A 141 39.45 19.96 4.58
CA PRO A 141 39.23 19.34 3.27
C PRO A 141 40.53 19.45 2.42
N GLN A 142 41.11 18.31 2.08
CA GLN A 142 42.12 18.23 1.02
C GLN A 142 41.44 18.34 -0.34
N GLU A 143 42.01 19.20 -1.23
CA GLU A 143 41.58 19.34 -2.62
C GLU A 143 41.60 17.96 -3.34
N ALA A 144 40.44 17.59 -3.88
CA ALA A 144 40.20 16.35 -4.56
C ALA A 144 41.00 16.30 -5.88
N VAL A 145 41.93 15.38 -5.95
CA VAL A 145 42.46 14.84 -7.22
C VAL A 145 41.41 13.82 -7.71
N VAL A 146 40.90 14.03 -8.90
CA VAL A 146 39.95 13.09 -9.55
C VAL A 146 40.74 11.84 -9.92
N GLU A 147 40.74 10.83 -9.06
CA GLU A 147 41.12 9.46 -9.39
C GLU A 147 39.86 8.68 -9.76
N GLU A 148 39.94 7.80 -10.74
CA GLU A 148 38.87 6.89 -11.13
C GLU A 148 38.38 6.16 -9.88
N GLU A 149 37.04 6.21 -9.59
CA GLU A 149 36.47 5.54 -8.44
C GLU A 149 36.66 4.02 -8.55
N GLU A 150 37.69 3.49 -7.87
CA GLU A 150 37.76 2.04 -7.60
C GLU A 150 36.66 1.71 -6.58
N TYR A 151 35.62 1.00 -7.03
CA TYR A 151 34.63 0.43 -6.12
C TYR A 151 35.35 -0.41 -5.06
N SER A 152 35.08 -0.13 -3.79
CA SER A 152 35.63 -0.93 -2.71
C SER A 152 35.27 -2.41 -2.89
N SER A 153 36.26 -3.26 -2.80
CA SER A 153 36.06 -4.72 -2.83
C SER A 153 35.52 -5.28 -1.50
N THR A 154 35.37 -4.46 -0.49
CA THR A 154 34.98 -4.87 0.87
C THR A 154 33.80 -4.08 1.36
N TRP A 155 32.93 -4.74 2.17
CA TRP A 155 31.76 -4.15 2.79
C TRP A 155 31.74 -4.46 4.28
N GLU A 156 31.55 -3.45 5.10
CA GLU A 156 31.42 -3.57 6.55
C GLU A 156 30.05 -3.07 7.01
N ASN A 157 29.34 -3.82 7.85
CA ASN A 157 28.07 -3.43 8.41
C ASN A 157 28.06 -3.62 9.94
N VAL A 158 27.65 -2.60 10.66
CA VAL A 158 27.44 -2.62 12.12
C VAL A 158 26.01 -2.19 12.41
N ASN A 159 25.22 -3.07 13.03
CA ASN A 159 23.83 -2.80 13.38
C ASN A 159 23.56 -3.10 14.85
N PHE A 160 22.67 -2.30 15.46
CA PHE A 160 22.07 -2.58 16.76
C PHE A 160 20.58 -2.85 16.60
N GLN A 161 20.08 -3.87 17.29
CA GLN A 161 18.68 -4.28 17.20
C GLN A 161 18.18 -4.89 18.50
N ASN A 162 16.87 -5.10 18.62
CA ASN A 162 16.25 -5.81 19.74
C ASN A 162 16.64 -5.26 21.11
N ALA A 163 16.60 -3.93 21.28
CA ALA A 163 17.00 -3.30 22.53
C ALA A 163 15.87 -3.27 23.58
N PHE A 164 16.23 -3.36 24.84
CA PHE A 164 15.29 -3.15 25.95
C PHE A 164 15.99 -2.56 27.19
N PHE A 165 15.22 -1.93 28.07
CA PHE A 165 15.68 -1.51 29.41
C PHE A 165 15.33 -2.58 30.44
N GLY A 166 16.32 -3.08 31.18
CA GLY A 166 16.18 -3.99 32.30
C GLY A 166 15.46 -3.35 33.50
N GLU A 167 15.01 -4.17 34.46
CA GLU A 167 14.40 -3.66 35.71
C GLU A 167 15.39 -2.87 36.54
N ASP A 168 16.68 -3.19 36.44
CA ASP A 168 17.81 -2.50 37.08
C ASP A 168 18.20 -1.18 36.41
N GLY A 169 17.53 -0.84 35.30
CA GLY A 169 17.79 0.36 34.50
C GLY A 169 18.85 0.17 33.40
N SER A 170 19.52 -0.99 33.33
CA SER A 170 20.48 -1.22 32.24
C SER A 170 19.82 -1.26 30.87
N LEU A 171 20.46 -0.69 29.85
CA LEU A 171 20.11 -0.87 28.46
C LEU A 171 20.81 -2.12 27.93
N THR A 172 20.08 -3.00 27.26
CA THR A 172 20.64 -4.18 26.60
C THR A 172 20.23 -4.19 25.13
N ALA A 173 21.15 -4.52 24.23
CA ALA A 173 20.91 -4.62 22.80
C ALA A 173 21.75 -5.72 22.16
N ILE A 174 21.32 -6.19 20.98
CA ILE A 174 22.13 -7.06 20.13
C ILE A 174 22.89 -6.21 19.15
N ARG A 175 24.20 -6.40 19.06
CA ARG A 175 25.06 -5.87 18.03
C ARG A 175 25.33 -6.95 17.00
N SER A 176 25.10 -6.67 15.74
CA SER A 176 25.49 -7.50 14.60
C SER A 176 26.61 -6.80 13.83
N TYR A 177 27.67 -7.53 13.58
CA TYR A 177 28.80 -7.10 12.77
C TYR A 177 28.94 -8.06 11.59
N ARG A 178 29.04 -7.51 10.36
CA ARG A 178 29.26 -8.28 9.13
C ARG A 178 30.33 -7.59 8.29
N TYR A 179 31.32 -8.37 7.91
CA TYR A 179 32.35 -7.97 6.97
C TYR A 179 32.31 -8.93 5.79
N GLU A 180 32.35 -8.42 4.58
CA GLU A 180 32.40 -9.18 3.33
C GLU A 180 33.53 -8.66 2.45
N ASP A 181 34.29 -9.57 1.85
CA ASP A 181 35.24 -9.29 0.76
C ASP A 181 34.64 -9.86 -0.53
N TYR A 182 34.25 -8.99 -1.45
CA TYR A 182 33.65 -9.40 -2.72
C TYR A 182 34.61 -10.09 -3.68
N ASN A 183 35.94 -9.97 -3.42
CA ASN A 183 36.96 -10.71 -4.18
C ASN A 183 37.25 -12.09 -3.58
N ASP A 184 36.96 -12.27 -2.28
CA ASP A 184 37.15 -13.54 -1.56
C ASP A 184 36.08 -13.75 -0.49
N TYR A 185 34.95 -14.31 -0.88
CA TYR A 185 33.83 -14.60 0.05
C TYR A 185 34.21 -15.54 1.20
N THR A 186 35.38 -16.22 1.15
CA THR A 186 35.90 -17.02 2.29
C THR A 186 36.38 -16.15 3.44
N GLN A 187 36.49 -14.82 3.24
CA GLN A 187 36.83 -13.83 4.26
C GLN A 187 35.60 -13.21 4.95
N THR A 188 34.40 -13.68 4.60
CA THR A 188 33.18 -13.19 5.30
C THR A 188 33.27 -13.48 6.79
N VAL A 189 33.05 -12.42 7.60
CA VAL A 189 33.01 -12.51 9.05
C VAL A 189 31.65 -12.03 9.54
N VAL A 190 30.95 -12.88 10.28
CA VAL A 190 29.70 -12.50 10.96
C VAL A 190 29.90 -12.67 12.46
N LYS A 191 29.62 -11.63 13.24
CA LYS A 191 29.67 -11.68 14.70
C LYS A 191 28.39 -11.13 15.28
N THR A 192 27.90 -11.72 16.35
CA THR A 192 26.75 -11.26 17.09
C THR A 192 27.12 -11.16 18.55
N SER A 193 26.87 -10.01 19.16
CA SER A 193 27.17 -9.77 20.57
C SER A 193 25.93 -9.32 21.33
N LEU A 194 25.76 -9.78 22.56
CA LEU A 194 24.86 -9.19 23.53
C LEU A 194 25.66 -8.14 24.31
N MET A 195 25.17 -6.89 24.21
CA MET A 195 25.81 -5.77 24.89
C MET A 195 24.87 -5.14 25.90
N SER A 196 25.41 -4.66 27.03
CA SER A 196 24.61 -3.93 28.02
C SER A 196 25.40 -2.77 28.60
N TRP A 197 24.69 -1.66 28.86
CA TRP A 197 25.25 -0.42 29.44
C TRP A 197 24.40 0.04 30.62
N ASP A 198 25.06 0.73 31.58
CA ASP A 198 24.34 1.47 32.62
C ASP A 198 23.77 2.79 32.07
N LEU A 199 23.03 3.54 32.90
CA LEU A 199 22.44 4.82 32.52
C LEU A 199 23.46 5.96 32.36
N GLU A 200 24.70 5.76 32.78
CA GLU A 200 25.84 6.65 32.57
C GLU A 200 26.59 6.33 31.27
N GLY A 201 26.20 5.23 30.57
CA GLY A 201 26.80 4.81 29.28
C GLY A 201 28.02 3.89 29.44
N ASN A 202 28.34 3.46 30.67
CA ASN A 202 29.42 2.51 30.89
C ASN A 202 29.00 1.12 30.38
N LEU A 203 29.88 0.48 29.60
CA LEU A 203 29.68 -0.89 29.14
C LEU A 203 29.79 -1.87 30.31
N LEU A 204 28.71 -2.60 30.56
CA LEU A 204 28.64 -3.61 31.64
C LEU A 204 28.90 -5.02 31.10
N ILE A 205 28.38 -5.32 29.92
CA ILE A 205 28.39 -6.66 29.31
C ILE A 205 28.73 -6.53 27.85
N ASP A 206 29.63 -7.37 27.38
CA ASP A 206 29.91 -7.60 25.93
C ASP A 206 30.19 -9.10 25.77
N VAL A 207 29.17 -9.83 25.30
CA VAL A 207 29.25 -11.30 25.20
C VAL A 207 29.04 -11.70 23.74
N ASP A 208 30.01 -12.47 23.23
CA ASP A 208 29.93 -13.06 21.90
C ASP A 208 28.89 -14.19 21.89
N LEU A 209 27.86 -14.03 21.10
CA LEU A 209 26.79 -15.01 20.85
C LEU A 209 26.96 -15.79 19.56
N THR A 210 28.00 -15.57 18.79
CA THR A 210 28.21 -16.16 17.47
C THR A 210 28.16 -17.71 17.50
N GLY A 211 28.59 -18.33 18.58
CA GLY A 211 28.48 -19.77 18.77
C GLY A 211 27.21 -20.25 19.51
N VAL A 212 26.34 -19.33 19.93
CA VAL A 212 25.13 -19.60 20.70
C VAL A 212 23.90 -19.62 19.78
N VAL A 213 23.87 -18.75 18.78
CA VAL A 213 22.82 -18.63 17.78
C VAL A 213 23.46 -18.70 16.40
N ASP A 214 23.00 -19.65 15.58
CA ASP A 214 23.42 -19.74 14.19
C ASP A 214 22.73 -18.63 13.38
N LEU A 215 23.50 -17.60 13.04
CA LEU A 215 23.03 -16.46 12.27
C LEU A 215 23.65 -16.38 10.87
N GLU A 216 24.37 -17.40 10.42
CA GLU A 216 24.90 -17.44 9.03
C GLU A 216 23.75 -17.35 8.01
N ASN A 217 22.62 -18.02 8.33
CA ASN A 217 21.42 -18.05 7.49
C ASN A 217 20.16 -17.57 8.19
N GLY A 218 20.30 -16.87 9.35
CA GLY A 218 19.19 -16.47 10.18
C GLY A 218 19.36 -15.08 10.81
N TYR A 219 18.39 -14.71 11.65
CA TYR A 219 18.40 -13.45 12.39
C TYR A 219 17.70 -13.62 13.74
N ILE A 220 18.02 -12.74 14.69
CA ILE A 220 17.30 -12.64 15.95
C ILE A 220 16.04 -11.82 15.70
N GLN A 221 14.89 -12.45 15.76
CA GLN A 221 13.61 -11.83 15.48
C GLN A 221 13.13 -10.95 16.63
N THR A 222 13.29 -11.41 17.86
CA THR A 222 13.00 -10.62 19.07
C THR A 222 13.79 -11.10 20.26
N MET A 223 13.93 -10.20 21.24
CA MET A 223 14.60 -10.44 22.51
C MET A 223 13.68 -10.01 23.65
N VAL A 224 13.44 -10.89 24.62
CA VAL A 224 12.54 -10.62 25.75
C VAL A 224 13.25 -10.87 27.06
N PRO A 225 13.36 -9.86 27.95
CA PRO A 225 13.91 -10.04 29.30
C PRO A 225 12.90 -10.77 30.20
N LYS A 226 13.41 -11.68 31.05
CA LYS A 226 12.62 -12.34 32.08
C LYS A 226 13.45 -12.58 33.33
N GLY A 227 13.35 -11.69 34.31
CA GLY A 227 14.19 -11.72 35.48
C GLY A 227 15.67 -11.62 35.15
N ASP A 228 16.48 -12.61 35.57
CA ASP A 228 17.92 -12.67 35.27
C ASP A 228 18.24 -13.38 33.95
N GLU A 229 17.22 -13.81 33.20
CA GLU A 229 17.38 -14.47 31.90
C GLU A 229 16.89 -13.59 30.76
N ILE A 230 17.46 -13.83 29.58
CA ILE A 230 17.04 -13.24 28.32
C ILE A 230 16.62 -14.36 27.37
N LEU A 231 15.48 -14.21 26.74
CA LEU A 231 14.96 -15.13 25.75
C LEU A 231 15.20 -14.53 24.36
N LEU A 232 15.95 -15.25 23.54
CA LEU A 232 16.21 -14.90 22.14
C LEU A 232 15.34 -15.80 21.25
N PHE A 233 14.55 -15.20 20.37
CA PHE A 233 13.85 -15.90 19.31
C PHE A 233 14.60 -15.70 18.01
N THR A 234 15.02 -16.78 17.38
CA THR A 234 15.74 -16.75 16.10
C THR A 234 14.87 -17.33 15.00
N SER A 235 15.05 -16.85 13.79
CA SER A 235 14.42 -17.39 12.59
C SER A 235 15.50 -17.66 11.54
N GLN A 236 15.37 -18.75 10.78
CA GLN A 236 16.23 -19.08 9.64
C GLN A 236 15.41 -19.06 8.36
N TYR A 237 16.02 -18.60 7.27
CA TYR A 237 15.37 -18.58 5.96
C TYR A 237 15.01 -20.01 5.52
N GLY A 238 13.69 -20.29 5.43
CA GLY A 238 13.17 -21.59 4.96
C GLY A 238 13.18 -22.71 5.99
N GLU A 239 13.59 -22.44 7.24
CA GLU A 239 13.61 -23.43 8.33
C GLU A 239 12.90 -22.90 9.59
N SER A 240 12.78 -23.79 10.56
CA SER A 240 12.13 -23.52 11.83
C SER A 240 12.99 -22.63 12.76
N GLY A 241 12.36 -21.70 13.44
CA GLY A 241 13.03 -20.87 14.44
C GLY A 241 13.45 -21.65 15.71
N THR A 242 14.37 -21.08 16.44
CA THR A 242 14.83 -21.59 17.73
C THR A 242 14.63 -20.55 18.84
N ALA A 243 14.20 -20.97 20.02
CA ALA A 243 14.24 -20.13 21.21
C ALA A 243 15.45 -20.51 22.08
N VAL A 244 16.26 -19.53 22.44
CA VAL A 244 17.45 -19.71 23.28
C VAL A 244 17.29 -18.89 24.56
N ARG A 245 17.39 -19.53 25.72
CA ARG A 245 17.43 -18.85 27.00
C ARG A 245 18.89 -18.69 27.40
N ILE A 246 19.31 -17.47 27.67
CA ILE A 246 20.64 -17.12 28.16
C ILE A 246 20.52 -16.35 29.47
N ASP A 247 21.54 -16.42 30.32
CA ASP A 247 21.72 -15.43 31.38
C ASP A 247 22.36 -14.15 30.84
N ARG A 248 22.55 -13.17 31.70
CA ARG A 248 23.18 -11.90 31.32
C ARG A 248 24.66 -12.04 30.96
N GLU A 249 25.32 -13.11 31.35
CA GLU A 249 26.68 -13.45 30.96
C GLU A 249 26.73 -14.25 29.62
N GLY A 250 25.61 -14.45 28.96
CA GLY A 250 25.49 -15.18 27.69
C GLY A 250 25.51 -16.70 27.82
N THR A 251 25.49 -17.23 29.08
CA THR A 251 25.47 -18.67 29.28
C THR A 251 24.13 -19.25 28.91
N VAL A 252 24.11 -20.21 27.98
CA VAL A 252 22.87 -20.90 27.58
C VAL A 252 22.28 -21.70 28.74
N LYS A 253 21.07 -21.36 29.13
CA LYS A 253 20.27 -22.07 30.18
C LYS A 253 19.31 -23.09 29.54
N GLY A 254 19.04 -23.00 28.27
CA GLY A 254 18.20 -23.93 27.52
C GLY A 254 17.93 -23.47 26.12
N THR A 255 17.68 -24.43 25.25
CA THR A 255 17.27 -24.21 23.87
C THR A 255 16.02 -25.01 23.57
N ALA A 256 15.16 -24.50 22.71
CA ALA A 256 14.01 -25.20 22.19
C ALA A 256 13.96 -25.01 20.68
N ASP A 257 13.81 -26.14 19.98
CA ASP A 257 13.47 -26.14 18.54
C ASP A 257 11.99 -25.80 18.42
N LEU A 258 11.71 -24.64 17.85
CA LEU A 258 10.37 -24.13 17.66
C LEU A 258 9.73 -24.65 16.39
N GLY A 259 10.46 -25.38 15.55
CA GLY A 259 10.03 -25.80 14.21
C GLY A 259 8.85 -26.74 14.14
N LYS A 260 8.36 -27.24 15.25
CA LYS A 260 7.16 -28.08 15.34
C LYS A 260 5.95 -27.34 15.89
N ALA A 261 6.15 -26.14 16.44
CA ALA A 261 5.07 -25.34 16.96
C ALA A 261 4.48 -24.49 15.86
N LYS A 262 3.19 -24.57 15.59
CA LYS A 262 2.48 -23.85 14.51
C LYS A 262 2.67 -22.34 14.56
N TRP A 263 2.81 -21.79 15.76
CA TRP A 263 2.97 -20.35 15.97
C TRP A 263 4.36 -19.81 15.56
N THR A 264 5.35 -20.64 15.34
CA THR A 264 6.73 -20.23 15.08
C THR A 264 7.02 -19.97 13.62
N GLN A 265 6.24 -20.55 12.69
CA GLN A 265 6.47 -20.39 11.25
C GLN A 265 6.16 -18.97 10.77
N ASN A 266 5.25 -18.28 11.48
CA ASN A 266 4.87 -16.90 11.16
C ASN A 266 4.76 -16.08 12.46
N PHE A 267 5.79 -16.16 13.27
CA PHE A 267 5.94 -15.40 14.48
C PHE A 267 6.17 -13.91 14.15
N ILE A 268 5.48 -13.03 14.88
CA ILE A 268 5.59 -11.59 14.71
C ILE A 268 6.42 -11.01 15.84
N GLN A 269 5.99 -11.23 17.09
CA GLN A 269 6.60 -10.61 18.27
C GLN A 269 6.26 -11.35 19.57
N ALA A 270 7.15 -11.25 20.56
CA ALA A 270 6.86 -11.60 21.94
C ALA A 270 6.98 -10.38 22.87
N PHE A 271 6.11 -10.29 23.85
CA PHE A 271 6.07 -9.17 24.79
C PHE A 271 5.44 -9.58 26.12
N ALA A 272 5.72 -8.83 27.19
CA ALA A 272 5.03 -8.99 28.47
C ALA A 272 3.67 -8.30 28.44
N GLY A 273 2.59 -9.04 28.70
CA GLY A 273 1.26 -8.47 28.85
C GLY A 273 1.08 -7.79 30.22
N ARG A 274 -0.08 -7.13 30.39
CA ARG A 274 -0.43 -6.40 31.63
C ARG A 274 -0.41 -7.26 32.92
N ASP A 275 -0.61 -8.56 32.77
CA ASP A 275 -0.56 -9.54 33.89
C ASP A 275 0.86 -10.09 34.13
N GLY A 276 1.87 -9.58 33.41
CA GLY A 276 3.24 -10.03 33.45
C GLY A 276 3.50 -11.38 32.77
N ALA A 277 2.47 -12.00 32.18
CA ALA A 277 2.64 -13.18 31.36
C ALA A 277 3.27 -12.83 30.02
N LEU A 278 4.18 -13.67 29.54
CA LEU A 278 4.71 -13.52 28.19
C LEU A 278 3.64 -13.90 27.17
N ARG A 279 3.44 -13.03 26.19
CA ARG A 279 2.53 -13.25 25.06
C ARG A 279 3.29 -13.28 23.75
N VAL A 280 2.73 -13.99 22.77
CA VAL A 280 3.24 -14.04 21.41
C VAL A 280 2.14 -13.63 20.44
N LEU A 281 2.54 -12.87 19.40
CA LEU A 281 1.76 -12.58 18.20
C LEU A 281 2.28 -13.45 17.07
N TYR A 282 1.38 -14.07 16.31
CA TYR A 282 1.73 -14.91 15.17
C TYR A 282 0.57 -15.07 14.20
N TYR A 283 0.86 -15.47 12.94
CA TYR A 283 -0.16 -15.87 11.98
C TYR A 283 -0.38 -17.38 12.06
N ASP A 284 -1.63 -17.81 12.20
CA ASP A 284 -2.02 -19.23 12.17
C ASP A 284 -2.23 -19.67 10.70
N VAL A 285 -1.22 -20.34 10.14
CA VAL A 285 -1.22 -20.81 8.74
C VAL A 285 -2.29 -21.88 8.43
N ASP A 286 -2.72 -22.63 9.45
CA ASP A 286 -3.77 -23.65 9.29
C ASP A 286 -5.19 -23.05 9.39
N ASN A 287 -5.28 -21.77 9.76
CA ASN A 287 -6.52 -21.03 9.95
C ASN A 287 -6.51 -19.74 9.12
N ASP A 288 -6.31 -19.89 7.82
CA ASP A 288 -6.36 -18.82 6.83
C ASP A 288 -5.45 -17.60 7.17
N TYR A 289 -4.27 -17.85 7.77
CA TYR A 289 -3.32 -16.80 8.17
C TYR A 289 -3.90 -15.74 9.14
N LYS A 290 -4.84 -16.13 9.99
CA LYS A 290 -5.39 -15.23 11.00
C LYS A 290 -4.33 -14.84 12.01
N MET A 291 -4.32 -13.57 12.39
CA MET A 291 -3.40 -13.06 13.41
C MET A 291 -3.91 -13.45 14.80
N MET A 292 -3.07 -14.16 15.54
CA MET A 292 -3.38 -14.72 16.85
C MET A 292 -2.52 -14.09 17.94
N MET A 293 -3.06 -13.98 19.13
CA MET A 293 -2.31 -13.69 20.35
C MET A 293 -2.55 -14.79 21.36
N GLY A 294 -1.49 -15.24 22.03
CA GLY A 294 -1.60 -16.27 23.07
C GLY A 294 -0.51 -16.14 24.15
N LYS A 295 -0.69 -16.82 25.27
CA LYS A 295 0.29 -16.90 26.36
C LYS A 295 1.32 -17.97 26.10
N LEU A 296 2.60 -17.62 26.16
CA LEU A 296 3.72 -18.54 26.00
C LEU A 296 4.20 -19.07 27.36
N ASP A 297 4.22 -20.38 27.52
CA ASP A 297 4.91 -21.04 28.63
C ASP A 297 6.40 -21.24 28.28
N LEU A 298 7.29 -20.62 29.06
CA LEU A 298 8.73 -20.67 28.79
C LEU A 298 9.40 -22.01 29.15
N ASN A 299 8.71 -22.92 29.81
CA ASN A 299 9.27 -24.24 30.14
C ASN A 299 8.95 -25.25 29.02
N THR A 300 7.75 -25.15 28.47
CA THR A 300 7.26 -26.07 27.40
C THR A 300 7.29 -25.46 26.03
N PHE A 301 7.37 -24.13 25.91
CA PHE A 301 7.23 -23.34 24.69
C PHE A 301 5.87 -23.56 23.98
N GLU A 302 4.89 -24.02 24.75
CA GLU A 302 3.53 -24.13 24.29
C GLU A 302 2.81 -22.79 24.44
N VAL A 303 1.99 -22.46 23.45
CA VAL A 303 1.10 -21.30 23.48
C VAL A 303 -0.28 -21.74 23.89
N SER A 304 -0.82 -21.12 24.91
CA SER A 304 -2.16 -21.35 25.46
C SER A 304 -2.97 -20.07 25.49
N ASP A 305 -4.24 -20.17 25.84
CA ASP A 305 -5.14 -19.02 25.97
C ASP A 305 -5.10 -18.14 24.70
N THR A 306 -5.22 -18.81 23.53
CA THR A 306 -5.10 -18.17 22.23
C THR A 306 -6.42 -17.48 21.85
N GLY A 307 -6.31 -16.29 21.24
CA GLY A 307 -7.43 -15.56 20.67
C GLY A 307 -7.04 -14.91 19.33
N GLU A 308 -7.97 -14.88 18.38
CA GLU A 308 -7.82 -14.13 17.13
C GLU A 308 -7.88 -12.63 17.44
N LEU A 309 -6.99 -11.84 16.80
CA LEU A 309 -7.08 -10.39 16.88
C LEU A 309 -8.19 -9.87 15.92
N PRO A 310 -8.86 -8.77 16.29
CA PRO A 310 -9.84 -8.14 15.40
C PRO A 310 -9.26 -7.86 14.00
N TYR A 311 -10.07 -8.07 12.97
CA TYR A 311 -9.66 -7.88 11.56
C TYR A 311 -9.05 -6.49 11.30
N ALA A 312 -9.60 -5.44 11.91
CA ALA A 312 -9.06 -4.09 11.81
C ALA A 312 -7.59 -3.98 12.28
N ILE A 313 -7.08 -4.92 13.07
CA ILE A 313 -5.67 -5.02 13.43
C ILE A 313 -4.87 -5.73 12.34
N GLN A 314 -5.47 -6.66 11.61
CA GLN A 314 -4.80 -7.51 10.63
C GLN A 314 -4.55 -6.81 9.29
N SER A 315 -5.39 -5.85 8.92
CA SER A 315 -5.45 -5.25 7.57
C SER A 315 -4.46 -4.13 7.30
N SER A 316 -3.82 -3.56 8.33
CA SER A 316 -2.93 -2.39 8.16
C SER A 316 -1.55 -2.68 8.71
N GLY A 317 -0.47 -2.42 8.04
CA GLY A 317 0.90 -2.59 8.54
C GLY A 317 1.15 -1.85 9.87
N TYR A 318 1.21 -2.57 10.98
CA TYR A 318 1.25 -1.99 12.33
C TYR A 318 2.57 -2.25 13.04
N ASN A 319 2.93 -1.30 13.90
CA ASN A 319 3.91 -1.53 14.95
C ASN A 319 3.18 -1.93 16.24
N PHE A 320 3.59 -3.03 16.83
CA PHE A 320 3.05 -3.55 18.08
C PHE A 320 4.04 -3.31 19.20
N ILE A 321 3.54 -2.77 20.32
CA ILE A 321 4.37 -2.47 21.49
C ILE A 321 3.70 -3.11 22.70
N GLY A 322 4.41 -3.95 23.42
CA GLY A 322 3.93 -4.48 24.68
C GLY A 322 3.79 -3.34 25.69
N ALA A 323 2.61 -3.20 26.28
CA ALA A 323 2.26 -2.00 27.06
C ALA A 323 2.44 -2.11 28.57
N GLY A 324 2.62 -3.29 29.11
CA GLY A 324 2.84 -3.47 30.56
C GLY A 324 1.53 -3.41 31.38
N SER A 325 1.48 -2.60 32.43
CA SER A 325 0.46 -2.72 33.49
C SER A 325 -0.95 -2.27 33.12
N SER A 326 -1.15 -1.40 32.11
CA SER A 326 -2.46 -0.81 31.80
C SER A 326 -3.23 -1.48 30.65
N THR A 327 -2.50 -2.01 29.68
CA THR A 327 -3.06 -2.70 28.51
C THR A 327 -2.13 -3.82 28.07
N ASP A 328 -2.66 -4.82 27.38
CA ASP A 328 -1.83 -5.91 26.87
C ASP A 328 -0.99 -5.48 25.69
N LEU A 329 -1.54 -4.62 24.81
CA LEU A 329 -0.88 -4.21 23.58
C LEU A 329 -1.19 -2.75 23.24
N ILE A 330 -0.17 -1.99 22.86
CA ILE A 330 -0.28 -0.74 22.16
C ILE A 330 -0.08 -1.03 20.66
N ILE A 331 -0.97 -0.50 19.84
CA ILE A 331 -0.95 -0.68 18.40
C ILE A 331 -0.79 0.69 17.76
N CYS A 332 0.28 0.86 17.01
CA CYS A 332 0.60 2.11 16.33
C CYS A 332 0.27 1.96 14.85
N THR A 333 -0.61 2.79 14.34
CA THR A 333 -1.05 2.81 12.95
C THR A 333 -0.83 4.19 12.33
N SER A 334 -1.03 4.30 11.04
CA SER A 334 -1.07 5.60 10.36
C SER A 334 -2.25 6.50 10.83
N ASN A 335 -3.28 5.93 11.46
CA ASN A 335 -4.44 6.65 11.97
C ASN A 335 -4.31 7.07 13.44
N GLY A 336 -3.31 6.55 14.15
CA GLY A 336 -3.08 6.92 15.56
C GLY A 336 -2.50 5.81 16.40
N VAL A 337 -2.68 5.98 17.71
CA VAL A 337 -2.29 5.02 18.74
C VAL A 337 -3.55 4.38 19.33
N PHE A 338 -3.56 3.06 19.36
CA PHE A 338 -4.67 2.25 19.88
C PHE A 338 -4.18 1.35 21.01
N THR A 339 -5.12 0.92 21.82
CA THR A 339 -4.88 -0.07 22.88
C THR A 339 -5.79 -1.28 22.69
N TYR A 340 -5.29 -2.44 23.07
CA TYR A 340 -6.02 -3.71 22.97
C TYR A 340 -5.72 -4.59 24.16
N ASN A 341 -6.73 -5.28 24.70
CA ASN A 341 -6.56 -6.34 25.67
C ASN A 341 -7.09 -7.65 25.09
N GLN A 342 -6.45 -8.73 25.42
CA GLN A 342 -6.88 -10.05 24.98
C GLN A 342 -8.34 -10.31 25.35
N GLY A 343 -9.15 -10.64 24.34
CA GLY A 343 -10.59 -10.87 24.48
C GLY A 343 -11.47 -9.64 24.22
N ASP A 344 -10.89 -8.45 23.96
CA ASP A 344 -11.67 -7.31 23.50
C ASP A 344 -12.17 -7.58 22.07
N THR A 345 -13.36 -7.10 21.75
CA THR A 345 -13.97 -7.27 20.41
C THR A 345 -13.42 -6.31 19.36
N GLY A 346 -12.61 -5.34 19.77
CA GLY A 346 -11.98 -4.35 18.91
C GLY A 346 -10.90 -3.59 19.67
N MET A 347 -10.11 -2.81 18.93
CA MET A 347 -9.13 -1.90 19.54
C MET A 347 -9.79 -0.59 19.98
N THR A 348 -9.26 0.01 21.05
CA THR A 348 -9.70 1.31 21.56
C THR A 348 -8.75 2.38 21.08
N GLN A 349 -9.25 3.40 20.39
CA GLN A 349 -8.42 4.52 19.95
C GLN A 349 -8.04 5.39 21.16
N TYR A 350 -6.74 5.51 21.42
CA TYR A 350 -6.18 6.36 22.45
C TYR A 350 -5.85 7.74 21.90
N MET A 351 -5.15 7.79 20.75
CA MET A 351 -4.80 9.02 20.07
C MET A 351 -5.22 8.94 18.59
N ASN A 352 -5.76 10.03 18.06
CA ASN A 352 -6.18 10.15 16.67
C ASN A 352 -5.29 11.18 15.95
N VAL A 353 -4.56 10.74 14.91
CA VAL A 353 -3.62 11.57 14.13
C VAL A 353 -4.36 12.72 13.44
N ILE A 354 -5.51 12.44 12.81
CA ILE A 354 -6.29 13.44 12.08
C ILE A 354 -6.89 14.47 13.03
N ASN A 355 -7.49 14.03 14.15
CA ASN A 355 -8.07 14.93 15.13
C ASN A 355 -7.02 15.77 15.84
N SER A 356 -5.79 15.29 15.92
CA SER A 356 -4.63 16.00 16.52
C SER A 356 -3.91 16.91 15.52
N ASP A 357 -4.33 16.95 14.26
CA ASP A 357 -3.69 17.70 13.17
C ASP A 357 -2.18 17.36 13.06
N LEU A 358 -1.83 16.11 13.29
CA LEU A 358 -0.45 15.66 13.36
C LEU A 358 0.03 15.20 11.98
N ASP A 359 1.13 15.78 11.55
CA ASP A 359 1.86 15.35 10.37
C ASP A 359 2.78 14.17 10.74
N ALA A 360 2.25 12.95 10.66
CA ALA A 360 2.95 11.72 10.98
C ALA A 360 2.57 10.59 10.00
N ASN A 361 3.56 9.81 9.59
CA ASN A 361 3.29 8.60 8.81
C ASN A 361 2.73 7.48 9.69
N ALA A 362 3.51 7.05 10.66
CA ALA A 362 3.10 6.12 11.71
C ALA A 362 4.03 6.27 12.91
N PHE A 363 3.54 5.92 14.08
CA PHE A 363 4.39 5.84 15.26
C PHE A 363 5.19 4.54 15.21
N ASN A 364 6.52 4.67 15.36
CA ASN A 364 7.41 3.52 15.44
C ASN A 364 7.65 3.08 16.89
N GLN A 365 7.63 4.05 17.84
CA GLN A 365 7.74 3.77 19.28
C GLN A 365 6.81 4.70 20.06
N VAL A 366 6.23 4.15 21.13
CA VAL A 366 5.39 4.87 22.09
C VAL A 366 5.76 4.43 23.51
N CYS A 367 6.05 5.40 24.38
CA CYS A 367 6.26 5.16 25.81
C CYS A 367 5.23 5.94 26.62
N MET A 368 4.31 5.25 27.27
CA MET A 368 3.27 5.88 28.11
C MET A 368 3.93 6.53 29.34
N ILE A 369 3.66 7.82 29.53
CA ILE A 369 4.13 8.57 30.71
C ILE A 369 3.08 8.46 31.83
N ASP A 370 1.82 8.73 31.49
CA ASP A 370 0.63 8.58 32.30
C ASP A 370 -0.62 8.48 31.41
N ASP A 371 -1.83 8.58 31.97
CA ASP A 371 -3.09 8.47 31.20
C ASP A 371 -3.33 9.61 30.19
N LYS A 372 -2.53 10.69 30.25
CA LYS A 372 -2.67 11.88 29.42
C LYS A 372 -1.43 12.24 28.62
N HIS A 373 -0.30 11.61 28.88
CA HIS A 373 0.97 11.92 28.26
C HIS A 373 1.69 10.68 27.78
N PHE A 374 2.34 10.78 26.63
CA PHE A 374 3.26 9.76 26.13
C PHE A 374 4.42 10.39 25.35
N LEU A 375 5.57 9.71 25.34
CA LEU A 375 6.65 9.95 24.39
C LEU A 375 6.34 9.17 23.13
N GLY A 376 6.36 9.84 21.98
CA GLY A 376 6.18 9.20 20.67
C GLY A 376 7.38 9.43 19.77
N TYR A 377 7.76 8.40 19.03
CA TYR A 377 8.73 8.48 17.94
C TYR A 377 8.03 8.13 16.62
N TYR A 378 8.17 8.98 15.62
CA TYR A 378 7.54 8.81 14.31
C TYR A 378 8.34 9.49 13.20
N MET A 379 8.10 9.12 11.95
CA MET A 379 8.58 9.85 10.77
C MET A 379 7.50 10.85 10.34
N ASN A 380 7.90 12.10 10.12
CA ASN A 380 7.01 13.09 9.52
C ASN A 380 6.83 12.84 8.01
N THR A 381 6.06 13.66 7.33
CA THR A 381 5.79 13.53 5.88
C THR A 381 7.00 13.83 5.01
N GLU A 382 8.01 14.50 5.53
CA GLU A 382 9.30 14.72 4.86
C GLU A 382 10.29 13.56 5.16
N TYR A 383 9.82 12.46 5.77
CA TYR A 383 10.62 11.31 6.21
C TYR A 383 11.71 11.68 7.22
N GLN A 384 11.48 12.71 8.02
CA GLN A 384 12.39 13.12 9.10
C GLN A 384 11.96 12.45 10.40
N PRO A 385 12.90 11.94 11.21
CA PRO A 385 12.61 11.36 12.51
C PRO A 385 12.22 12.44 13.52
N VAL A 386 11.12 12.21 14.23
CA VAL A 386 10.63 13.13 15.27
C VAL A 386 10.41 12.37 16.57
N VAL A 387 10.97 12.89 17.66
CA VAL A 387 10.65 12.47 19.02
C VAL A 387 9.87 13.59 19.68
N ALA A 388 8.69 13.31 20.22
CA ALA A 388 7.86 14.34 20.83
C ALA A 388 7.14 13.84 22.08
N ILE A 389 6.85 14.76 23.01
CA ILE A 389 5.90 14.54 24.09
C ILE A 389 4.51 14.92 23.62
N PHE A 390 3.59 13.98 23.78
CA PHE A 390 2.19 14.15 23.44
C PHE A 390 1.37 14.38 24.70
N THR A 391 0.51 15.41 24.68
CA THR A 391 -0.36 15.80 25.78
C THR A 391 -1.82 15.76 25.35
N TYR A 392 -2.66 15.01 26.07
CA TYR A 392 -4.09 14.94 25.84
C TYR A 392 -4.77 16.29 25.96
N VAL A 393 -5.64 16.63 25.02
CA VAL A 393 -6.44 17.85 25.01
C VAL A 393 -7.85 17.55 25.50
N ASP A 394 -8.29 18.28 26.53
CA ASP A 394 -9.68 18.17 26.99
C ASP A 394 -10.66 18.59 25.88
N PRO A 395 -11.56 17.68 25.44
CA PRO A 395 -12.57 17.99 24.42
C PRO A 395 -13.40 19.26 24.68
N ALA A 396 -13.61 19.62 25.96
CA ALA A 396 -14.34 20.84 26.33
C ALA A 396 -13.59 22.14 25.97
N THR A 397 -12.27 22.08 25.75
CA THR A 397 -11.45 23.24 25.40
C THR A 397 -11.31 23.42 23.88
N ILE A 398 -11.70 22.43 23.07
CA ILE A 398 -11.58 22.47 21.62
C ILE A 398 -12.71 23.32 21.04
N LYS A 399 -12.34 24.32 20.22
CA LYS A 399 -13.31 25.18 19.51
C LYS A 399 -14.17 24.36 18.57
N ASP A 400 -15.48 24.62 18.60
CA ASP A 400 -16.41 24.00 17.68
C ASP A 400 -16.19 24.49 16.23
N LYS A 401 -16.13 23.55 15.31
CA LYS A 401 -16.23 23.75 13.86
C LYS A 401 -17.40 22.90 13.34
N LYS A 402 -17.91 23.24 12.17
CA LYS A 402 -18.88 22.36 11.49
C LYS A 402 -18.15 21.10 11.04
N VAL A 403 -18.66 19.96 11.45
CA VAL A 403 -18.04 18.67 11.14
C VAL A 403 -18.61 18.10 9.86
N LEU A 404 -17.71 17.64 8.97
CA LEU A 404 -17.98 16.87 7.78
C LEU A 404 -17.55 15.43 8.02
N ASN A 405 -18.38 14.46 7.66
CA ASN A 405 -17.98 13.05 7.65
C ASN A 405 -17.49 12.64 6.27
N LEU A 406 -16.24 12.20 6.18
CA LEU A 406 -15.66 11.59 5.00
C LEU A 406 -15.62 10.07 5.21
N ALA A 407 -16.23 9.32 4.30
CA ALA A 407 -16.15 7.87 4.26
C ALA A 407 -15.14 7.42 3.20
N CYS A 408 -14.27 6.49 3.56
CA CYS A 408 -13.39 5.78 2.64
C CYS A 408 -13.35 4.30 3.01
N TYR A 409 -12.95 3.43 2.08
CA TYR A 409 -12.70 2.04 2.45
C TYR A 409 -11.45 1.97 3.32
N TYR A 410 -10.32 2.39 2.80
CA TYR A 410 -9.09 2.61 3.58
C TYR A 410 -8.56 4.02 3.37
N MET A 411 -7.81 4.51 4.36
CA MET A 411 -7.20 5.83 4.32
C MET A 411 -5.76 5.71 3.79
N ASN A 412 -5.53 6.14 2.55
CA ASN A 412 -4.17 6.25 2.03
C ASN A 412 -3.45 7.51 2.57
N TYR A 413 -2.15 7.57 2.34
CA TYR A 413 -1.30 8.65 2.82
C TYR A 413 -1.73 10.03 2.27
N GLU A 414 -1.94 10.16 0.97
CA GLU A 414 -2.28 11.42 0.31
C GLU A 414 -3.60 12.00 0.83
N LEU A 415 -4.64 11.18 0.90
CA LEU A 415 -5.94 11.58 1.44
C LEU A 415 -5.82 12.05 2.89
N ARG A 416 -5.04 11.33 3.71
CA ARG A 416 -4.82 11.70 5.12
C ARG A 416 -4.16 13.07 5.24
N GLN A 417 -3.09 13.32 4.47
CA GLN A 417 -2.41 14.61 4.47
C GLN A 417 -3.35 15.73 4.05
N ARG A 418 -4.11 15.52 2.99
CA ARG A 418 -5.09 16.50 2.53
C ARG A 418 -6.17 16.82 3.56
N VAL A 419 -6.66 15.81 4.29
CA VAL A 419 -7.62 15.99 5.39
C VAL A 419 -6.99 16.80 6.54
N ILE A 420 -5.75 16.48 6.92
CA ILE A 420 -5.02 17.20 7.98
C ILE A 420 -4.81 18.67 7.58
N ASP A 421 -4.36 18.95 6.36
CA ASP A 421 -4.15 20.32 5.88
C ASP A 421 -5.44 21.12 5.83
N PHE A 422 -6.52 20.51 5.37
CA PHE A 422 -7.84 21.13 5.40
C PHE A 422 -8.27 21.44 6.84
N ASN A 423 -8.12 20.51 7.76
CA ASN A 423 -8.48 20.66 9.16
C ASN A 423 -7.67 21.77 9.86
N LYS A 424 -6.38 21.90 9.53
CA LYS A 424 -5.49 22.96 10.02
C LYS A 424 -5.89 24.33 9.49
N THR A 425 -6.15 24.42 8.20
CA THR A 425 -6.27 25.72 7.50
C THR A 425 -7.70 26.23 7.40
N ASN A 426 -8.73 25.36 7.37
CA ASN A 426 -10.11 25.78 7.26
C ASN A 426 -10.64 26.33 8.61
N PRO A 427 -11.14 27.59 8.65
CA PRO A 427 -11.62 28.19 9.91
C PRO A 427 -12.97 27.67 10.39
N ASP A 428 -13.84 27.17 9.47
CA ASP A 428 -15.25 26.90 9.72
C ASP A 428 -15.61 25.43 9.76
N TYR A 429 -14.85 24.61 9.01
CA TYR A 429 -15.10 23.18 8.82
C TYR A 429 -13.97 22.33 9.33
N ARG A 430 -14.32 21.10 9.71
CA ARG A 430 -13.39 20.04 10.07
C ARG A 430 -13.91 18.72 9.55
N ILE A 431 -13.03 17.91 8.97
CA ILE A 431 -13.35 16.57 8.47
C ILE A 431 -12.99 15.55 9.55
N THR A 432 -13.93 14.66 9.85
CA THR A 432 -13.71 13.38 10.52
C THR A 432 -13.80 12.26 9.48
N VAL A 433 -13.03 11.19 9.68
CA VAL A 433 -12.96 10.10 8.73
C VAL A 433 -13.54 8.83 9.33
N THR A 434 -14.34 8.13 8.54
CA THR A 434 -14.81 6.78 8.81
C THR A 434 -14.19 5.84 7.77
N SER A 435 -13.24 5.00 8.19
CA SER A 435 -12.72 3.91 7.36
C SER A 435 -13.64 2.71 7.48
N TYR A 436 -14.16 2.25 6.34
CA TYR A 436 -15.10 1.12 6.30
C TYR A 436 -14.39 -0.24 6.28
N GLU A 437 -13.09 -0.27 6.06
CA GLU A 437 -12.26 -1.47 6.22
C GLU A 437 -12.45 -2.13 7.61
N GLN A 438 -12.66 -1.33 8.66
CA GLN A 438 -12.90 -1.83 10.01
C GLN A 438 -14.14 -2.74 10.15
N PHE A 439 -15.06 -2.72 9.17
CA PHE A 439 -16.26 -3.54 9.15
C PHE A 439 -16.10 -4.82 8.30
N GLY A 440 -14.96 -4.98 7.62
CA GLY A 440 -14.59 -6.19 6.94
C GLY A 440 -14.16 -7.30 7.91
N SER A 441 -13.91 -8.48 7.36
CA SER A 441 -13.31 -9.60 8.06
C SER A 441 -12.35 -10.35 7.13
N SER A 442 -11.51 -11.22 7.70
CA SER A 442 -10.64 -12.09 6.90
C SER A 442 -11.41 -13.01 5.95
N ASP A 443 -12.64 -13.39 6.33
CA ASP A 443 -13.49 -14.25 5.53
C ASP A 443 -14.37 -13.46 4.53
N ASP A 444 -14.55 -12.14 4.79
CA ASP A 444 -15.39 -11.26 3.98
C ASP A 444 -14.91 -9.81 4.05
N TYR A 445 -13.95 -9.47 3.22
CA TYR A 445 -13.46 -8.09 3.09
C TYR A 445 -14.48 -7.15 2.43
N MET A 446 -15.46 -7.71 1.69
CA MET A 446 -16.52 -6.91 1.04
C MET A 446 -17.56 -6.38 2.02
N ALA A 447 -17.67 -6.94 3.24
CA ALA A 447 -18.64 -6.50 4.25
C ALA A 447 -18.52 -4.99 4.59
N GLY A 448 -17.33 -4.40 4.45
CA GLY A 448 -17.13 -2.97 4.59
C GLY A 448 -17.82 -2.15 3.49
N TYR A 449 -17.76 -2.58 2.25
CA TYR A 449 -18.47 -1.95 1.12
C TYR A 449 -19.98 -2.10 1.25
N GLU A 450 -20.45 -3.29 1.60
CA GLU A 450 -21.87 -3.53 1.85
C GLU A 450 -22.39 -2.64 2.98
N LYS A 451 -21.61 -2.45 4.03
CA LYS A 451 -21.95 -1.56 5.14
C LYS A 451 -22.06 -0.09 4.67
N LEU A 452 -21.11 0.39 3.86
CA LEU A 452 -21.16 1.75 3.29
C LEU A 452 -22.41 1.93 2.42
N ASN A 453 -22.67 0.97 1.52
CA ASN A 453 -23.84 0.99 0.66
C ASN A 453 -25.15 1.02 1.48
N ASN A 454 -25.26 0.18 2.51
CA ASN A 454 -26.38 0.16 3.42
C ASN A 454 -26.56 1.46 4.19
N ASP A 455 -25.49 2.09 4.66
CA ASP A 455 -25.55 3.38 5.34
C ASP A 455 -26.06 4.48 4.42
N VAL A 456 -25.59 4.53 3.17
CA VAL A 456 -26.10 5.47 2.16
C VAL A 456 -27.58 5.27 1.90
N LEU A 457 -28.02 4.03 1.69
CA LEU A 457 -29.41 3.70 1.36
C LEU A 457 -30.38 3.92 2.54
N THR A 458 -29.91 3.79 3.77
CA THR A 458 -30.71 3.98 4.99
C THR A 458 -30.75 5.42 5.50
N GLY A 459 -30.08 6.35 4.80
CA GLY A 459 -30.09 7.79 5.13
C GLY A 459 -28.97 8.23 6.06
N ASN A 460 -27.96 7.37 6.32
CA ASN A 460 -26.73 7.69 7.05
C ASN A 460 -25.60 8.07 6.08
N MET A 461 -25.95 8.71 4.97
CA MET A 461 -25.00 9.06 3.92
C MET A 461 -23.93 10.04 4.44
N PRO A 462 -22.64 9.74 4.28
CA PRO A 462 -21.53 10.66 4.56
C PRO A 462 -21.61 11.93 3.71
N ASP A 463 -21.00 13.03 4.17
CA ASP A 463 -20.93 14.27 3.39
C ASP A 463 -20.05 14.10 2.14
N ILE A 464 -18.97 13.31 2.27
CA ILE A 464 -18.01 12.99 1.22
C ILE A 464 -17.78 11.47 1.23
N ILE A 465 -17.80 10.84 0.06
CA ILE A 465 -17.42 9.43 -0.10
C ILE A 465 -16.21 9.39 -1.05
N VAL A 466 -15.14 8.72 -0.62
CA VAL A 466 -13.98 8.42 -1.47
C VAL A 466 -14.23 7.09 -2.14
N LEU A 467 -14.18 7.13 -3.47
CA LEU A 467 -14.38 5.95 -4.31
C LEU A 467 -13.02 5.32 -4.61
N ASN A 468 -12.80 4.14 -4.07
CA ASN A 468 -11.74 3.27 -4.54
C ASN A 468 -12.31 2.10 -5.35
N ASP A 469 -13.53 1.60 -5.00
CA ASP A 469 -14.12 0.39 -5.59
C ASP A 469 -15.67 0.36 -5.57
N LEU A 470 -16.36 1.48 -5.45
CA LEU A 470 -17.83 1.47 -5.58
C LEU A 470 -18.25 1.14 -7.01
N SER A 471 -19.21 0.22 -7.16
CA SER A 471 -19.71 -0.19 -8.45
C SER A 471 -20.42 0.97 -9.17
N GLU A 472 -20.41 0.92 -10.49
CA GLU A 472 -21.16 1.89 -11.30
C GLU A 472 -22.67 1.81 -11.02
N VAL A 473 -23.17 0.61 -10.79
CA VAL A 473 -24.57 0.35 -10.46
C VAL A 473 -24.97 1.09 -9.20
N ASP A 474 -24.13 1.05 -8.15
CA ASP A 474 -24.38 1.79 -6.90
C ASP A 474 -24.41 3.30 -7.11
N ILE A 475 -23.42 3.86 -7.83
CA ILE A 475 -23.35 5.30 -8.09
C ILE A 475 -24.59 5.76 -8.88
N ARG A 476 -25.03 4.98 -9.88
CA ARG A 476 -26.26 5.25 -10.65
C ARG A 476 -27.50 5.19 -9.77
N SER A 477 -27.59 4.17 -8.92
CA SER A 477 -28.71 4.02 -7.95
C SER A 477 -28.77 5.22 -7.00
N PHE A 478 -27.63 5.66 -6.44
CA PHE A 478 -27.58 6.83 -5.58
C PHE A 478 -27.96 8.11 -6.33
N GLY A 479 -27.48 8.28 -7.57
CA GLY A 479 -27.81 9.42 -8.42
C GLY A 479 -29.30 9.50 -8.75
N ARG A 480 -29.93 8.38 -9.16
CA ARG A 480 -31.38 8.29 -9.46
C ARG A 480 -32.24 8.58 -8.23
N LYS A 481 -31.80 8.17 -7.05
CA LYS A 481 -32.47 8.49 -5.79
C LYS A 481 -32.25 9.94 -5.33
N GLY A 482 -31.47 10.74 -6.07
CA GLY A 482 -31.16 12.14 -5.75
C GLY A 482 -30.26 12.31 -4.53
N LEU A 483 -29.48 11.30 -4.18
CA LEU A 483 -28.59 11.34 -3.01
C LEU A 483 -27.27 12.06 -3.32
N LEU A 484 -26.87 12.13 -4.61
CA LEU A 484 -25.60 12.70 -5.04
C LEU A 484 -25.75 14.12 -5.57
N ALA A 485 -24.79 14.99 -5.25
CA ALA A 485 -24.70 16.33 -5.82
C ALA A 485 -24.18 16.28 -7.25
N ASP A 486 -24.68 17.18 -8.09
CA ASP A 486 -24.21 17.36 -9.47
C ASP A 486 -22.94 18.22 -9.47
N VAL A 487 -21.80 17.56 -9.72
CA VAL A 487 -20.46 18.15 -9.69
C VAL A 487 -20.30 19.24 -10.77
N GLU A 488 -20.90 19.06 -11.95
CA GLU A 488 -20.80 20.04 -13.03
C GLU A 488 -21.45 21.36 -12.65
N SER A 489 -22.58 21.30 -11.93
CA SER A 489 -23.22 22.49 -11.38
C SER A 489 -22.33 23.18 -10.33
N LEU A 490 -21.59 22.42 -9.51
CA LEU A 490 -20.64 22.97 -8.54
C LEU A 490 -19.46 23.62 -9.23
N ILE A 491 -18.84 22.98 -10.24
CA ILE A 491 -17.75 23.55 -11.04
C ILE A 491 -18.19 24.84 -11.72
N SER A 492 -19.37 24.84 -12.36
CA SER A 492 -19.88 26.01 -13.09
C SER A 492 -20.18 27.19 -12.18
N SER A 493 -20.52 26.94 -10.91
CA SER A 493 -20.79 27.96 -9.90
C SER A 493 -19.55 28.42 -9.15
N ASP A 494 -18.42 27.71 -9.28
CA ASP A 494 -17.17 28.04 -8.59
C ASP A 494 -16.44 29.21 -9.33
N PRO A 495 -16.06 30.31 -8.65
CA PRO A 495 -15.48 31.46 -9.30
C PRO A 495 -14.16 31.22 -10.00
N GLU A 496 -13.35 30.26 -9.53
CA GLU A 496 -12.07 29.87 -10.09
C GLU A 496 -12.23 28.76 -11.12
N LEU A 497 -12.86 27.65 -10.71
CA LEU A 497 -12.93 26.45 -11.56
C LEU A 497 -13.76 26.67 -12.83
N SER A 498 -14.77 27.52 -12.77
CA SER A 498 -15.58 27.88 -13.94
C SER A 498 -14.81 28.58 -15.06
N GLN A 499 -13.59 29.08 -14.76
CA GLN A 499 -12.70 29.69 -15.75
C GLN A 499 -11.76 28.69 -16.42
N ASN A 500 -11.68 27.47 -15.89
CA ASN A 500 -10.80 26.43 -16.38
C ASN A 500 -11.47 25.58 -17.48
N SER A 501 -10.66 24.97 -18.33
CA SER A 501 -11.09 23.99 -19.32
C SER A 501 -10.62 22.60 -18.91
N TYR A 502 -11.55 21.66 -18.84
CA TYR A 502 -11.26 20.27 -18.49
C TYR A 502 -11.45 19.35 -19.68
N LEU A 503 -10.91 18.14 -19.61
CA LEU A 503 -11.07 17.10 -20.62
C LEU A 503 -12.51 16.57 -20.57
N THR A 504 -13.37 17.08 -21.47
CA THR A 504 -14.81 16.75 -21.50
C THR A 504 -15.07 15.26 -21.75
N ASN A 505 -14.22 14.62 -22.55
CA ASN A 505 -14.31 13.17 -22.81
C ASN A 505 -14.17 12.34 -21.53
N VAL A 506 -13.32 12.77 -20.59
CA VAL A 506 -13.18 12.10 -19.29
C VAL A 506 -14.46 12.28 -18.46
N PHE A 507 -14.98 13.51 -18.37
CA PHE A 507 -16.24 13.77 -17.66
C PHE A 507 -17.41 13.01 -18.29
N ASP A 508 -17.47 12.93 -19.63
CA ASP A 508 -18.50 12.18 -20.34
C ASP A 508 -18.48 10.69 -20.02
N ALA A 509 -17.30 10.11 -19.83
CA ALA A 509 -17.14 8.70 -19.41
C ALA A 509 -17.75 8.40 -18.02
N PHE A 510 -17.84 9.42 -17.16
CA PHE A 510 -18.41 9.29 -15.79
C PHE A 510 -19.77 9.94 -15.63
N ARG A 511 -20.40 10.39 -16.71
CA ARG A 511 -21.72 11.03 -16.71
C ARG A 511 -22.82 9.98 -16.76
N PHE A 512 -23.81 10.11 -15.88
CA PHE A 512 -25.02 9.28 -15.86
C PHE A 512 -26.28 10.15 -15.91
N ASP A 513 -27.25 9.75 -16.71
CA ASP A 513 -28.52 10.48 -16.88
C ASP A 513 -28.32 12.00 -17.11
N GLY A 514 -27.26 12.34 -17.87
CA GLY A 514 -26.89 13.71 -18.21
C GLY A 514 -26.23 14.51 -17.09
N LYS A 515 -25.85 13.89 -15.95
CA LYS A 515 -25.21 14.54 -14.81
C LYS A 515 -23.87 13.92 -14.47
N LEU A 516 -22.96 14.72 -13.96
CA LEU A 516 -21.68 14.29 -13.43
C LEU A 516 -21.77 14.25 -11.89
N TYR A 517 -21.74 13.05 -11.32
CA TYR A 517 -21.79 12.88 -9.86
C TYR A 517 -20.42 12.74 -9.20
N THR A 518 -19.39 12.51 -9.99
CA THR A 518 -18.06 12.13 -9.54
C THR A 518 -17.05 13.25 -9.77
N VAL A 519 -16.33 13.65 -8.72
CA VAL A 519 -15.10 14.46 -8.85
C VAL A 519 -13.96 13.52 -9.19
N ILE A 520 -13.33 13.75 -10.33
CA ILE A 520 -12.23 12.95 -10.86
C ILE A 520 -10.95 13.78 -10.76
N PRO A 521 -10.02 13.49 -9.84
CA PRO A 521 -8.76 14.22 -9.71
C PRO A 521 -7.85 14.03 -10.92
N LYS A 522 -7.54 12.80 -11.22
CA LYS A 522 -6.67 12.32 -12.30
C LYS A 522 -7.19 10.97 -12.80
N PHE A 523 -6.62 10.48 -13.88
CA PHE A 523 -7.02 9.20 -14.47
C PHE A 523 -5.85 8.49 -15.15
N SER A 524 -6.03 7.22 -15.45
CA SER A 524 -5.18 6.43 -16.33
C SER A 524 -5.96 6.06 -17.60
N TYR A 525 -5.23 5.88 -18.70
CA TYR A 525 -5.78 5.41 -19.96
C TYR A 525 -5.26 4.02 -20.25
N GLN A 526 -6.16 3.07 -20.48
CA GLN A 526 -5.77 1.71 -20.83
C GLN A 526 -6.08 1.44 -22.28
N THR A 527 -5.14 0.81 -22.97
CA THR A 527 -5.26 0.42 -24.38
C THR A 527 -4.36 -0.78 -24.68
N VAL A 528 -4.29 -1.16 -25.92
CA VAL A 528 -3.44 -2.24 -26.42
C VAL A 528 -2.57 -1.72 -27.56
N VAL A 529 -1.29 -2.07 -27.50
CA VAL A 529 -0.32 -1.80 -28.57
C VAL A 529 0.19 -3.09 -29.17
N GLY A 530 0.68 -2.98 -30.38
CA GLY A 530 1.37 -4.05 -31.08
C GLY A 530 2.48 -3.49 -31.95
N ARG A 531 3.30 -4.37 -32.51
CA ARG A 531 4.32 -3.97 -33.45
C ARG A 531 3.71 -3.34 -34.69
N ALA A 532 4.11 -2.10 -35.01
CA ALA A 532 3.45 -1.28 -36.03
C ALA A 532 3.38 -1.94 -37.44
N ASP A 533 4.45 -2.63 -37.86
CA ASP A 533 4.55 -3.32 -39.15
C ASP A 533 3.65 -4.58 -39.23
N ARG A 534 3.22 -5.14 -38.09
CA ARG A 534 2.37 -6.35 -38.04
C ARG A 534 0.93 -6.02 -37.67
N MET A 535 0.73 -5.14 -36.70
CA MET A 535 -0.55 -4.91 -36.03
C MET A 535 -1.18 -3.55 -36.36
N GLY A 536 -0.45 -2.63 -36.96
CA GLY A 536 -0.94 -1.26 -37.22
C GLY A 536 -2.17 -1.15 -38.14
N SER A 537 -2.55 -2.22 -38.84
CA SER A 537 -3.77 -2.27 -39.67
C SER A 537 -5.03 -2.77 -38.91
N TYR A 538 -4.88 -3.16 -37.65
CA TYR A 538 -5.97 -3.76 -36.86
C TYR A 538 -6.68 -2.77 -35.92
N ALA A 539 -6.47 -1.49 -36.06
CA ALA A 539 -7.11 -0.50 -35.21
C ALA A 539 -8.64 -0.47 -35.40
N GLY A 540 -9.37 -0.32 -34.29
CA GLY A 540 -10.83 -0.10 -34.31
C GLY A 540 -11.69 -1.35 -34.53
N TRP A 541 -11.21 -2.53 -34.20
CA TRP A 541 -11.99 -3.77 -34.23
C TRP A 541 -13.01 -3.91 -33.07
N ASN A 542 -14.09 -4.63 -33.35
CA ASN A 542 -15.07 -5.00 -32.33
C ASN A 542 -14.79 -6.40 -31.75
N GLY A 543 -15.53 -6.79 -30.69
CA GLY A 543 -15.36 -8.05 -30.01
C GLY A 543 -15.41 -9.27 -30.92
N LYS A 544 -16.33 -9.30 -31.86
CA LYS A 544 -16.46 -10.41 -32.82
C LYS A 544 -15.23 -10.53 -33.73
N GLN A 545 -14.80 -9.42 -34.33
CA GLN A 545 -13.62 -9.39 -35.21
C GLN A 545 -12.36 -9.80 -34.48
N PHE A 546 -12.21 -9.35 -33.24
CA PHE A 546 -11.08 -9.71 -32.39
C PHE A 546 -11.04 -11.21 -32.08
N LEU A 547 -12.16 -11.80 -31.70
CA LEU A 547 -12.25 -13.22 -31.40
C LEU A 547 -12.07 -14.09 -32.64
N GLU A 548 -12.57 -13.65 -33.81
CA GLU A 548 -12.31 -14.33 -35.10
C GLU A 548 -10.83 -14.32 -35.46
N PHE A 549 -10.15 -13.18 -35.24
CA PHE A 549 -8.71 -13.07 -35.43
C PHE A 549 -7.96 -13.98 -34.44
N ALA A 550 -8.31 -13.94 -33.14
CA ALA A 550 -7.70 -14.78 -32.13
C ALA A 550 -7.80 -16.28 -32.47
N LYS A 551 -8.96 -16.74 -32.92
CA LYS A 551 -9.20 -18.13 -33.33
C LYS A 551 -8.45 -18.51 -34.62
N SER A 552 -8.03 -17.56 -35.44
CA SER A 552 -7.29 -17.78 -36.68
C SER A 552 -5.78 -17.92 -36.50
N LEU A 553 -5.27 -17.61 -35.32
CA LEU A 553 -3.82 -17.63 -35.05
C LEU A 553 -3.25 -19.05 -35.06
N PRO A 554 -2.01 -19.25 -35.52
CA PRO A 554 -1.28 -20.48 -35.31
C PRO A 554 -1.18 -20.81 -33.82
N LYS A 555 -1.11 -22.09 -33.48
CA LYS A 555 -1.14 -22.57 -32.09
C LYS A 555 0.00 -22.00 -31.22
N GLU A 556 1.13 -21.71 -31.85
CA GLU A 556 2.34 -21.15 -31.23
C GLU A 556 2.32 -19.63 -31.08
N VAL A 557 1.26 -18.96 -31.56
CA VAL A 557 1.12 -17.51 -31.51
C VAL A 557 -0.02 -17.15 -30.56
N THR A 558 0.25 -16.28 -29.60
CA THR A 558 -0.75 -15.78 -28.65
C THR A 558 -1.02 -14.29 -28.85
N LEU A 559 -2.21 -13.84 -28.45
CA LEU A 559 -2.53 -12.41 -28.47
C LEU A 559 -1.70 -11.68 -27.41
N PHE A 560 -1.74 -12.14 -26.19
CA PHE A 560 -1.05 -11.55 -25.05
C PHE A 560 -0.15 -12.59 -24.40
N ASP A 561 0.71 -12.14 -23.52
CA ASP A 561 1.49 -13.00 -22.64
C ASP A 561 0.59 -13.65 -21.58
N ASP A 562 0.96 -14.84 -21.12
CA ASP A 562 0.38 -15.52 -19.97
C ASP A 562 -1.17 -15.59 -19.91
N MET A 563 -1.79 -15.78 -21.07
CA MET A 563 -3.24 -15.85 -21.17
C MET A 563 -3.81 -17.09 -20.48
N THR A 564 -4.66 -16.90 -19.46
CA THR A 564 -5.48 -17.94 -18.85
C THR A 564 -6.95 -17.72 -19.13
N GLN A 565 -7.79 -18.73 -18.85
CA GLN A 565 -9.23 -18.68 -19.03
C GLN A 565 -9.88 -17.48 -18.34
N SER A 566 -9.62 -17.35 -17.03
CA SER A 566 -10.20 -16.30 -16.19
C SER A 566 -9.59 -14.92 -16.47
N TRP A 567 -8.27 -14.87 -16.69
CA TRP A 567 -7.60 -13.60 -17.00
C TRP A 567 -8.16 -12.97 -18.29
N PHE A 568 -8.27 -13.75 -19.37
CA PHE A 568 -8.75 -13.22 -20.64
C PHE A 568 -10.22 -12.80 -20.57
N LEU A 569 -11.09 -13.58 -19.89
CA LEU A 569 -12.48 -13.21 -19.66
C LEU A 569 -12.57 -11.87 -18.91
N SER A 570 -11.82 -11.73 -17.82
CA SER A 570 -11.78 -10.55 -16.97
C SER A 570 -11.32 -9.30 -17.73
N VAL A 571 -10.24 -9.43 -18.51
CA VAL A 571 -9.69 -8.32 -19.33
C VAL A 571 -10.67 -7.93 -20.42
N PHE A 572 -11.27 -8.92 -21.13
CA PHE A 572 -12.25 -8.62 -22.18
C PHE A 572 -13.46 -7.86 -21.63
N LEU A 573 -14.01 -8.32 -20.51
CA LEU A 573 -15.13 -7.63 -19.85
C LEU A 573 -14.77 -6.24 -19.36
N GLY A 574 -13.56 -6.05 -18.82
CA GLY A 574 -13.09 -4.75 -18.38
C GLY A 574 -13.08 -3.70 -19.49
N PHE A 575 -12.65 -4.09 -20.70
CA PHE A 575 -12.60 -3.21 -21.86
C PHE A 575 -13.94 -3.06 -22.59
N ASP A 576 -14.73 -4.12 -22.71
CA ASP A 576 -15.95 -4.11 -23.54
C ASP A 576 -17.18 -4.75 -22.86
N GLY A 577 -17.22 -4.77 -21.53
CA GLY A 577 -18.37 -5.27 -20.76
C GLY A 577 -19.68 -4.53 -21.10
N TYR A 578 -19.57 -3.26 -21.46
CA TYR A 578 -20.72 -2.46 -21.92
C TYR A 578 -21.33 -2.91 -23.26
N GLU A 579 -20.68 -3.78 -24.05
CA GLU A 579 -21.31 -4.45 -25.18
C GLU A 579 -22.46 -5.36 -24.71
N PHE A 580 -22.34 -5.90 -23.52
CA PHE A 580 -23.28 -6.90 -22.97
C PHE A 580 -24.26 -6.31 -21.95
N ILE A 581 -24.02 -5.10 -21.46
CA ILE A 581 -24.82 -4.45 -20.41
C ILE A 581 -25.01 -2.97 -20.75
N ASP A 582 -26.25 -2.60 -21.00
CA ASP A 582 -26.68 -1.21 -21.09
C ASP A 582 -27.27 -0.78 -19.74
N LEU A 583 -26.44 -0.12 -18.92
CA LEU A 583 -26.84 0.34 -17.59
C LEU A 583 -27.83 1.52 -17.64
N ASP A 584 -27.97 2.24 -18.78
CA ASP A 584 -28.96 3.31 -18.92
C ASP A 584 -30.36 2.75 -19.10
N THR A 585 -30.49 1.69 -19.87
CA THR A 585 -31.78 0.99 -20.09
C THR A 585 -32.00 -0.21 -19.17
N GLY A 586 -30.99 -0.62 -18.41
CA GLY A 586 -31.01 -1.81 -17.56
C GLY A 586 -31.09 -3.14 -18.33
N LYS A 587 -30.68 -3.14 -19.62
CA LYS A 587 -30.77 -4.34 -20.47
C LYS A 587 -29.43 -5.06 -20.56
N CYS A 588 -29.48 -6.39 -20.54
CA CYS A 588 -28.33 -7.26 -20.74
C CYS A 588 -28.48 -8.09 -22.01
N ASP A 589 -27.36 -8.40 -22.69
CA ASP A 589 -27.30 -9.30 -23.85
C ASP A 589 -26.09 -10.25 -23.78
N PHE A 590 -26.09 -11.10 -22.77
CA PHE A 590 -25.11 -12.18 -22.61
C PHE A 590 -25.40 -13.41 -23.50
N THR A 591 -26.51 -13.41 -24.23
CA THR A 591 -26.84 -14.50 -25.16
C THR A 591 -26.39 -14.22 -26.60
N SER A 592 -25.72 -13.09 -26.82
CA SER A 592 -25.16 -12.72 -28.12
C SER A 592 -24.11 -13.74 -28.61
N ASP A 593 -23.98 -13.86 -29.94
CA ASP A 593 -22.95 -14.70 -30.55
C ASP A 593 -21.53 -14.30 -30.10
N THR A 594 -21.30 -13.02 -29.83
CA THR A 594 -20.00 -12.48 -29.34
C THR A 594 -19.69 -13.04 -27.95
N PHE A 595 -20.64 -13.00 -27.02
CA PHE A 595 -20.40 -13.51 -25.66
C PHE A 595 -20.23 -15.02 -25.60
N VAL A 596 -21.06 -15.76 -26.33
CA VAL A 596 -20.92 -17.23 -26.45
C VAL A 596 -19.54 -17.58 -27.03
N SER A 597 -19.12 -16.84 -28.08
CA SER A 597 -17.80 -17.00 -28.72
C SER A 597 -16.64 -16.67 -27.78
N LEU A 598 -16.82 -15.67 -26.88
CA LEU A 598 -15.86 -15.32 -25.84
C LEU A 598 -15.68 -16.48 -24.85
N LEU A 599 -16.77 -17.03 -24.31
CA LEU A 599 -16.71 -18.18 -23.39
C LEU A 599 -16.05 -19.40 -24.05
N GLU A 600 -16.35 -19.69 -25.32
CA GLU A 600 -15.69 -20.76 -26.06
C GLU A 600 -14.19 -20.54 -26.23
N TYR A 601 -13.78 -19.31 -26.54
CA TYR A 601 -12.37 -18.96 -26.71
C TYR A 601 -11.64 -19.07 -25.36
N CYS A 602 -12.19 -18.52 -24.28
CA CYS A 602 -11.64 -18.67 -22.93
C CYS A 602 -11.47 -20.15 -22.56
N ALA A 603 -12.47 -21.01 -22.81
CA ALA A 603 -12.39 -22.43 -22.53
C ALA A 603 -11.30 -23.19 -23.31
N SER A 604 -10.78 -22.58 -24.40
CA SER A 604 -9.66 -23.13 -25.17
C SER A 604 -8.28 -22.76 -24.61
N LEU A 605 -8.21 -21.79 -23.69
CA LEU A 605 -6.99 -21.33 -23.03
C LEU A 605 -6.63 -22.24 -21.83
N PRO A 606 -5.37 -22.19 -21.34
CA PRO A 606 -4.99 -22.90 -20.13
C PRO A 606 -5.71 -22.34 -18.91
N ALA A 607 -6.03 -23.21 -17.93
CA ALA A 607 -6.62 -22.79 -16.66
C ALA A 607 -5.62 -22.01 -15.82
N GLU A 608 -4.36 -22.45 -15.81
CA GLU A 608 -3.26 -21.85 -15.03
C GLU A 608 -1.98 -21.88 -15.88
N ILE A 609 -1.04 -21.02 -15.51
CA ILE A 609 0.30 -21.01 -16.12
C ILE A 609 1.18 -22.04 -15.40
N ASP A 610 1.78 -22.93 -16.17
CA ASP A 610 2.78 -23.87 -15.65
C ASP A 610 4.15 -23.22 -15.51
N TRP A 611 4.39 -22.56 -14.37
CA TRP A 611 5.65 -21.91 -14.05
C TRP A 611 6.84 -22.86 -13.98
N ASN A 612 6.60 -24.15 -13.63
CA ASN A 612 7.66 -25.17 -13.52
C ASN A 612 8.22 -25.60 -14.89
N SER A 613 7.48 -25.32 -15.96
CA SER A 613 7.97 -25.59 -17.33
C SER A 613 8.89 -24.50 -17.88
N ARG A 614 9.11 -23.42 -17.14
CA ARG A 614 9.91 -22.25 -17.56
C ARG A 614 11.33 -22.35 -17.03
N ASP A 615 12.15 -23.10 -17.74
CA ASP A 615 13.57 -23.23 -17.46
C ASP A 615 14.41 -22.06 -18.06
N GLU A 616 15.72 -22.12 -17.91
CA GLU A 616 16.64 -21.13 -18.44
C GLU A 616 16.49 -20.95 -19.95
N SER A 617 16.18 -22.03 -20.69
CA SER A 617 16.01 -21.96 -22.15
C SER A 617 14.77 -21.16 -22.54
N TYR A 618 13.69 -21.28 -21.75
CA TYR A 618 12.48 -20.48 -21.93
C TYR A 618 12.79 -18.98 -21.79
N TRP A 619 13.49 -18.58 -20.73
CA TRP A 619 13.79 -17.17 -20.48
C TRP A 619 14.77 -16.58 -21.50
N ASN A 620 15.71 -17.36 -22.01
CA ASN A 620 16.59 -16.96 -23.10
C ASN A 620 15.82 -16.70 -24.41
N GLU A 621 14.76 -17.45 -24.69
CA GLU A 621 13.91 -17.24 -25.87
C GLU A 621 12.86 -16.14 -25.66
N TYR A 622 12.43 -15.90 -24.43
CA TYR A 622 11.32 -14.98 -24.10
C TYR A 622 11.59 -13.56 -24.58
N GLN A 623 12.83 -13.09 -24.54
CA GLN A 623 13.24 -11.77 -25.06
C GLN A 623 12.88 -11.55 -26.55
N TYR A 624 12.59 -12.62 -27.27
CA TYR A 624 12.19 -12.54 -28.69
C TYR A 624 10.70 -12.79 -28.93
N TYR A 625 9.88 -13.06 -27.91
CA TYR A 625 8.50 -13.46 -28.12
C TYR A 625 7.67 -12.34 -28.75
N TYR A 626 7.81 -11.12 -28.26
CA TYR A 626 7.14 -9.95 -28.84
C TYR A 626 7.77 -9.56 -30.18
N SER A 627 9.07 -9.41 -30.24
CA SER A 627 9.78 -8.98 -31.44
C SER A 627 9.67 -10.02 -32.58
N GLY A 628 9.68 -11.30 -32.24
CA GLY A 628 9.49 -12.44 -33.17
C GLY A 628 8.04 -12.63 -33.63
N GLY A 629 7.06 -12.12 -32.90
CA GLY A 629 5.64 -12.27 -33.17
C GLY A 629 5.02 -13.54 -32.65
N LYS A 630 5.58 -14.11 -31.61
CA LYS A 630 4.99 -15.20 -30.83
C LYS A 630 3.92 -14.65 -29.87
N ILE A 631 4.15 -13.42 -29.35
CA ILE A 631 3.16 -12.59 -28.68
C ILE A 631 2.91 -11.35 -29.54
N LEU A 632 1.66 -11.05 -29.85
CA LEU A 632 1.30 -10.02 -30.82
C LEU A 632 0.99 -8.66 -30.21
N LEU A 633 0.45 -8.64 -29.00
CA LEU A 633 -0.13 -7.48 -28.36
C LEU A 633 0.40 -7.33 -26.93
N GLN A 634 0.50 -6.08 -26.50
CA GLN A 634 0.80 -5.71 -25.11
C GLN A 634 -0.26 -4.74 -24.61
N GLN A 635 -0.84 -5.04 -23.43
CA GLN A 635 -1.72 -4.11 -22.75
C GLN A 635 -0.88 -2.99 -22.13
N LEU A 636 -1.33 -1.76 -22.32
CA LEU A 636 -0.71 -0.58 -21.72
C LEU A 636 -1.67 0.08 -20.73
N TYR A 637 -1.13 0.31 -19.55
CA TYR A 637 -1.65 1.21 -18.54
C TYR A 637 -0.91 2.54 -18.67
N VAL A 638 -1.51 3.51 -19.36
CA VAL A 638 -0.85 4.79 -19.65
C VAL A 638 -1.10 5.75 -18.49
N TYR A 639 -0.22 5.76 -17.55
CA TYR A 639 -0.08 6.71 -16.44
C TYR A 639 1.29 7.40 -16.46
N ASN A 640 2.31 6.78 -17.05
CA ASN A 640 3.62 7.33 -17.35
C ASN A 640 3.90 7.12 -18.83
N LEU A 641 3.69 8.16 -19.65
CA LEU A 641 3.77 8.05 -21.09
C LEU A 641 5.16 7.60 -21.56
N HIS A 642 6.22 8.18 -20.99
CA HIS A 642 7.60 7.83 -21.36
C HIS A 642 7.92 6.37 -21.05
N GLY A 643 7.69 5.96 -19.79
CA GLY A 643 7.96 4.58 -19.35
C GLY A 643 7.12 3.53 -20.09
N ASN A 644 5.85 3.83 -20.39
CA ASN A 644 5.00 2.93 -21.15
C ASN A 644 5.47 2.77 -22.60
N TYR A 645 5.90 3.87 -23.25
CA TYR A 645 6.43 3.83 -24.61
C TYR A 645 7.74 3.05 -24.69
N THR A 646 8.70 3.37 -23.82
CA THR A 646 10.03 2.74 -23.81
C THR A 646 9.95 1.25 -23.49
N ASN A 647 9.10 0.85 -22.52
CA ASN A 647 8.85 -0.55 -22.21
C ASN A 647 8.27 -1.30 -23.41
N ALA A 648 7.22 -0.76 -24.03
CA ALA A 648 6.62 -1.41 -25.20
C ALA A 648 7.57 -1.47 -26.38
N TYR A 649 8.32 -0.40 -26.65
CA TYR A 649 9.34 -0.41 -27.72
C TYR A 649 10.41 -1.45 -27.46
N GLY A 650 10.91 -1.55 -26.23
CA GLY A 650 11.93 -2.55 -25.82
C GLY A 650 11.45 -3.99 -26.03
N ASN A 651 10.20 -4.29 -25.64
CA ASN A 651 9.60 -5.61 -25.83
C ASN A 651 9.44 -5.96 -27.32
N PHE A 652 8.87 -5.06 -28.11
CA PHE A 652 8.69 -5.29 -29.55
C PHE A 652 9.97 -5.11 -30.36
N GLN A 653 10.99 -4.44 -29.83
CA GLN A 653 12.25 -4.09 -30.49
C GLN A 653 12.02 -3.38 -31.83
N ALA A 654 10.95 -2.62 -31.95
CA ALA A 654 10.47 -1.95 -33.16
C ALA A 654 9.42 -0.88 -32.79
N PRO A 655 9.12 0.05 -33.73
CA PRO A 655 8.03 0.98 -33.58
C PRO A 655 6.71 0.28 -33.24
N ILE A 656 5.95 0.87 -32.33
CA ILE A 656 4.65 0.39 -31.87
C ILE A 656 3.50 1.17 -32.52
N ALA A 657 2.35 0.56 -32.58
CA ALA A 657 1.09 1.20 -32.95
C ALA A 657 0.06 0.96 -31.87
N ILE A 658 -0.76 1.95 -31.58
CA ILE A 658 -1.96 1.80 -30.76
C ILE A 658 -2.97 1.02 -31.58
N VAL A 659 -3.20 -0.22 -31.22
CA VAL A 659 -4.15 -1.14 -31.88
C VAL A 659 -5.52 -1.02 -31.25
N GLY A 660 -5.54 -0.80 -29.95
CA GLY A 660 -6.74 -0.80 -29.15
C GLY A 660 -7.24 -2.21 -28.80
N PHE A 661 -7.93 -2.33 -27.70
CA PHE A 661 -8.69 -3.52 -27.35
C PHE A 661 -10.03 -3.51 -28.12
N PRO A 662 -10.68 -4.66 -28.37
CA PRO A 662 -11.96 -4.65 -29.04
C PRO A 662 -12.97 -3.77 -28.30
N SER A 663 -13.72 -2.99 -29.06
CA SER A 663 -14.77 -2.16 -28.50
C SER A 663 -15.91 -1.97 -29.48
N SER A 664 -17.14 -1.92 -28.97
CA SER A 664 -18.34 -1.73 -29.79
C SER A 664 -18.34 -0.38 -30.54
N ASP A 665 -17.63 0.63 -30.02
CA ASP A 665 -17.48 1.96 -30.64
C ASP A 665 -16.20 2.11 -31.47
N GLY A 666 -15.36 1.09 -31.55
CA GLY A 666 -14.09 1.10 -32.28
C GLY A 666 -13.00 1.98 -31.69
N ASN A 667 -13.17 2.50 -30.46
CA ASN A 667 -12.23 3.42 -29.83
C ASN A 667 -10.99 2.70 -29.23
N GLY A 668 -11.15 1.47 -28.75
CA GLY A 668 -10.04 0.62 -28.37
C GLY A 668 -9.33 0.99 -27.08
N GLY A 669 -9.88 1.89 -26.27
CA GLY A 669 -9.33 2.29 -24.99
C GLY A 669 -10.42 2.54 -23.95
N VAL A 670 -9.99 2.58 -22.68
CA VAL A 670 -10.85 2.89 -21.54
C VAL A 670 -10.14 3.81 -20.54
N ILE A 671 -10.92 4.58 -19.82
CA ILE A 671 -10.49 5.48 -18.75
C ILE A 671 -10.73 4.78 -17.41
N GLN A 672 -9.74 4.84 -16.52
CA GLN A 672 -9.86 4.39 -15.15
C GLN A 672 -9.35 5.47 -14.21
N THR A 673 -9.96 5.61 -13.04
CA THR A 673 -9.48 6.47 -11.98
C THR A 673 -9.21 5.64 -10.73
N ASN A 674 -8.09 5.90 -10.05
CA ASN A 674 -7.74 5.22 -8.80
C ASN A 674 -8.43 5.86 -7.60
N THR A 675 -8.72 7.16 -7.68
CA THR A 675 -9.40 7.91 -6.63
C THR A 675 -10.41 8.85 -7.23
N ALA A 676 -11.62 8.85 -6.70
CA ALA A 676 -12.67 9.78 -7.07
C ALA A 676 -13.55 10.09 -5.85
N TYR A 677 -14.35 11.15 -5.92
CA TYR A 677 -15.14 11.60 -4.78
C TYR A 677 -16.61 11.80 -5.19
N LEU A 678 -17.51 11.35 -4.30
CA LEU A 678 -18.93 11.66 -4.35
C LEU A 678 -19.29 12.64 -3.23
N LEU A 679 -20.22 13.52 -3.51
CA LEU A 679 -20.75 14.48 -2.53
C LEU A 679 -22.24 14.21 -2.26
N SER A 680 -22.62 14.24 -1.00
CA SER A 680 -24.03 14.10 -0.62
C SER A 680 -24.84 15.34 -0.99
N ALA A 681 -25.87 15.18 -1.82
CA ALA A 681 -26.80 16.26 -2.12
C ALA A 681 -27.63 16.71 -0.88
N GLY A 682 -27.79 15.80 0.09
CA GLY A 682 -28.47 16.06 1.36
C GLY A 682 -27.61 16.66 2.46
N SER A 683 -26.30 16.84 2.22
CA SER A 683 -25.39 17.40 3.22
C SER A 683 -25.80 18.81 3.63
N LYS A 684 -25.88 19.05 4.94
CA LYS A 684 -26.13 20.39 5.48
C LYS A 684 -24.92 21.33 5.33
N ASN A 685 -23.77 20.77 4.98
CA ASN A 685 -22.49 21.45 4.85
C ASN A 685 -21.87 21.20 3.47
N LEU A 686 -22.69 21.09 2.40
CA LEU A 686 -22.23 20.79 1.04
C LEU A 686 -21.17 21.79 0.56
N ASP A 687 -21.27 23.06 0.96
CA ASP A 687 -20.26 24.08 0.67
C ASP A 687 -18.90 23.76 1.31
N GLY A 688 -18.88 23.24 2.52
CA GLY A 688 -17.66 22.76 3.17
C GLY A 688 -17.07 21.51 2.50
N ALA A 689 -17.94 20.56 2.14
CA ALA A 689 -17.54 19.37 1.41
C ALA A 689 -16.95 19.74 0.03
N TRP A 690 -17.58 20.70 -0.67
CA TRP A 690 -17.06 21.24 -1.92
C TRP A 690 -15.70 21.92 -1.74
N GLN A 691 -15.51 22.74 -0.70
CA GLN A 691 -14.22 23.38 -0.39
C GLN A 691 -13.09 22.36 -0.25
N PHE A 692 -13.37 21.16 0.24
CA PHE A 692 -12.39 20.09 0.35
C PHE A 692 -12.08 19.48 -1.02
N VAL A 693 -13.09 19.01 -1.76
CA VAL A 693 -12.88 18.23 -2.99
C VAL A 693 -12.52 19.09 -4.18
N ARG A 694 -12.93 20.37 -4.23
CA ARG A 694 -12.58 21.28 -5.34
C ARG A 694 -11.09 21.46 -5.55
N TYR A 695 -10.31 21.30 -4.48
CA TYR A 695 -8.84 21.35 -4.53
C TYR A 695 -8.27 20.45 -5.62
N TYR A 696 -8.79 19.26 -5.78
CA TYR A 696 -8.33 18.29 -6.77
C TYR A 696 -8.55 18.71 -8.23
N LEU A 697 -9.37 19.72 -8.46
CA LEU A 697 -9.62 20.29 -9.79
C LEU A 697 -8.89 21.64 -10.02
N THR A 698 -8.18 22.16 -9.02
CA THR A 698 -7.44 23.42 -9.15
C THR A 698 -6.17 23.26 -9.98
N PRO A 699 -5.68 24.35 -10.64
CA PRO A 699 -4.37 24.31 -11.29
C PRO A 699 -3.22 23.97 -10.33
N GLU A 700 -3.32 24.31 -9.05
CA GLU A 700 -2.33 23.96 -8.02
C GLU A 700 -2.14 22.44 -7.93
N TYR A 701 -3.23 21.66 -7.82
CA TYR A 701 -3.15 20.21 -7.76
C TYR A 701 -2.85 19.59 -9.13
N GLN A 702 -3.48 20.09 -10.19
CA GLN A 702 -3.41 19.48 -11.53
C GLN A 702 -2.02 19.63 -12.18
N ASN A 703 -1.26 20.67 -11.86
CA ASN A 703 0.07 20.92 -12.41
C ASN A 703 1.20 20.22 -11.63
N THR A 704 0.91 19.42 -10.61
CA THR A 704 1.91 18.64 -9.88
C THR A 704 2.52 17.49 -10.70
N ALA A 705 2.13 17.35 -11.97
CA ALA A 705 2.67 16.36 -12.91
C ALA A 705 4.19 16.47 -13.21
N GLU A 706 4.92 17.37 -12.53
CA GLU A 706 6.39 17.42 -12.55
C GLU A 706 7.05 16.55 -11.47
N ASP A 707 6.27 16.07 -10.48
CA ASP A 707 6.77 15.11 -9.51
C ASP A 707 6.96 13.73 -10.17
N GLU A 708 8.15 13.20 -10.10
CA GLU A 708 8.58 11.91 -10.68
C GLU A 708 7.72 10.72 -10.22
N TYR A 709 6.92 10.91 -9.16
CA TYR A 709 6.07 9.90 -8.53
C TYR A 709 4.57 10.06 -8.82
N ASP A 710 4.12 11.21 -9.34
CA ASP A 710 2.72 11.45 -9.69
C ASP A 710 2.49 11.21 -11.19
N ASN A 711 2.21 9.96 -11.51
CA ASN A 711 2.18 9.43 -12.87
C ASN A 711 0.79 9.41 -13.51
N GLU A 712 -0.28 9.88 -12.83
CA GLU A 712 -1.62 9.88 -13.41
C GLU A 712 -1.87 11.08 -14.33
N ILE A 713 -2.79 10.90 -15.28
CA ILE A 713 -3.12 11.90 -16.30
C ILE A 713 -4.04 12.97 -15.69
N PRO A 714 -3.68 14.26 -15.71
CA PRO A 714 -4.51 15.33 -15.19
C PRO A 714 -5.75 15.58 -16.06
N VAL A 715 -6.86 15.98 -15.42
CA VAL A 715 -8.11 16.32 -16.14
C VAL A 715 -8.17 17.76 -16.62
N LEU A 716 -7.32 18.67 -16.11
CA LEU A 716 -7.21 20.05 -16.57
C LEU A 716 -6.50 20.10 -17.93
N SER A 717 -7.11 20.68 -18.94
CA SER A 717 -6.61 20.63 -20.34
C SER A 717 -5.19 21.18 -20.49
N THR A 718 -4.83 22.25 -19.79
CA THR A 718 -3.48 22.83 -19.84
C THR A 718 -2.44 21.94 -19.16
N ALA A 719 -2.81 21.30 -18.06
CA ALA A 719 -1.95 20.34 -17.38
C ALA A 719 -1.77 19.05 -18.22
N PHE A 720 -2.83 18.58 -18.87
CA PHE A 720 -2.75 17.46 -19.81
C PHE A 720 -1.80 17.75 -20.98
N ASP A 721 -1.88 18.95 -21.58
CA ASP A 721 -0.96 19.34 -22.66
C ASP A 721 0.50 19.32 -22.17
N GLN A 722 0.76 19.79 -20.94
CA GLN A 722 2.07 19.76 -20.34
C GLN A 722 2.53 18.33 -20.00
N TRP A 723 1.61 17.49 -19.52
CA TRP A 723 1.88 16.08 -19.23
C TRP A 723 2.30 15.31 -20.51
N ILE A 724 1.62 15.51 -21.62
CA ILE A 724 1.98 14.95 -22.94
C ILE A 724 3.37 15.42 -23.38
N GLU A 725 3.66 16.73 -23.24
CA GLU A 725 4.98 17.28 -23.59
C GLU A 725 6.10 16.71 -22.71
N ASN A 726 5.90 16.63 -21.40
CA ASN A 726 6.88 16.10 -20.46
C ASN A 726 7.11 14.59 -20.71
N GLY A 727 6.05 13.81 -20.85
CA GLY A 727 6.13 12.37 -21.09
C GLY A 727 6.71 11.99 -22.47
N SER A 728 6.91 12.95 -23.35
CA SER A 728 7.57 12.72 -24.65
C SER A 728 9.08 13.07 -24.65
N LYS A 729 9.59 13.63 -23.54
CA LYS A 729 11.01 14.01 -23.41
C LYS A 729 11.84 12.82 -22.92
N ARG A 730 13.15 12.91 -23.12
CA ARG A 730 14.10 11.97 -22.54
C ARG A 730 14.14 12.11 -21.02
N ASN A 731 14.41 11.01 -20.37
CA ASN A 731 14.77 11.01 -18.96
C ASN A 731 16.06 11.81 -18.74
N SER A 732 16.16 12.41 -17.57
CA SER A 732 17.33 13.21 -17.19
C SER A 732 17.55 13.14 -15.68
N TYR A 733 18.82 13.27 -15.28
CA TYR A 733 19.19 13.43 -13.88
C TYR A 733 19.98 14.72 -13.70
N GLU A 734 20.06 15.22 -12.48
CA GLU A 734 20.96 16.33 -12.16
C GLU A 734 22.31 15.79 -11.74
N ASP A 735 23.38 16.22 -12.41
CA ASP A 735 24.75 15.88 -12.05
C ASP A 735 25.18 16.53 -10.73
N GLU A 736 26.39 16.26 -10.25
CA GLU A 736 26.94 16.80 -9.01
C GLU A 736 27.01 18.34 -8.99
N ASN A 737 27.02 18.98 -10.16
CA ASN A 737 27.07 20.43 -10.33
C ASN A 737 25.69 21.06 -10.47
N GLY A 738 24.60 20.24 -10.42
CA GLY A 738 23.23 20.70 -10.61
C GLY A 738 22.85 20.92 -12.08
N ASN A 739 23.61 20.36 -13.03
CA ASN A 739 23.26 20.42 -14.45
C ASN A 739 22.33 19.25 -14.79
N LYS A 740 21.33 19.55 -15.60
CA LYS A 740 20.42 18.52 -16.13
C LYS A 740 21.12 17.74 -17.25
N VAL A 741 21.31 16.45 -17.07
CA VAL A 741 21.93 15.53 -18.02
C VAL A 741 20.86 14.58 -18.55
N GLU A 742 20.59 14.65 -19.87
CA GLU A 742 19.71 13.69 -20.53
C GLU A 742 20.45 12.39 -20.80
N TYR A 743 19.80 11.25 -20.65
CA TYR A 743 20.34 9.95 -21.00
C TYR A 743 19.43 9.20 -21.99
N GLU A 744 20.02 8.28 -22.72
CA GLU A 744 19.30 7.45 -23.68
C GLU A 744 18.66 6.25 -22.97
N ASP A 745 17.38 5.99 -23.29
CA ASP A 745 16.75 4.74 -22.86
C ASP A 745 17.32 3.59 -23.66
N THR A 746 17.56 2.47 -22.99
CA THR A 746 18.17 1.30 -23.60
C THR A 746 17.42 0.02 -23.25
N TYR A 747 17.62 -1.01 -24.04
CA TYR A 747 17.18 -2.38 -23.80
C TYR A 747 18.27 -3.37 -24.21
N TYR A 748 18.27 -4.56 -23.67
CA TYR A 748 19.29 -5.57 -23.92
C TYR A 748 18.72 -6.73 -24.73
N VAL A 749 19.47 -7.17 -25.74
CA VAL A 749 19.21 -8.37 -26.55
C VAL A 749 20.53 -9.14 -26.67
N ASP A 750 20.55 -10.39 -26.26
CA ASP A 750 21.77 -11.24 -26.20
C ASP A 750 22.92 -10.57 -25.43
N GLY A 751 22.61 -9.82 -24.38
CA GLY A 751 23.60 -9.07 -23.63
C GLY A 751 24.18 -7.83 -24.34
N VAL A 752 23.63 -7.48 -25.50
CA VAL A 752 24.03 -6.28 -26.26
C VAL A 752 23.03 -5.17 -25.98
N GLU A 753 23.54 -4.06 -25.50
CA GLU A 753 22.75 -2.84 -25.28
C GLU A 753 22.33 -2.20 -26.59
N LYS A 754 21.08 -1.78 -26.68
CA LYS A 754 20.49 -1.08 -27.84
C LYS A 754 19.70 0.11 -27.36
N THR A 755 19.79 1.22 -28.06
CA THR A 755 19.09 2.46 -27.77
C THR A 755 17.63 2.39 -28.22
N ILE A 756 16.72 2.89 -27.39
CA ILE A 756 15.33 3.16 -27.74
C ILE A 756 15.25 4.56 -28.32
N PRO A 757 14.70 4.74 -29.54
CA PRO A 757 14.55 6.05 -30.12
C PRO A 757 13.53 6.88 -29.33
N ASN A 758 13.74 8.19 -29.30
CA ASN A 758 12.75 9.10 -28.73
C ASN A 758 11.40 8.94 -29.41
N MET A 759 10.33 9.19 -28.66
CA MET A 759 8.99 9.28 -29.18
C MET A 759 8.93 10.33 -30.30
N THR A 760 8.44 9.94 -31.45
CA THR A 760 8.26 10.89 -32.58
C THR A 760 7.06 11.81 -32.33
N ALA A 761 6.99 12.94 -33.04
CA ALA A 761 5.81 13.80 -32.97
C ALA A 761 4.53 13.06 -33.41
N ALA A 762 4.64 12.07 -34.29
CA ALA A 762 3.50 11.24 -34.69
C ALA A 762 3.04 10.28 -33.60
N ASP A 763 3.98 9.66 -32.87
CA ASP A 763 3.67 8.79 -31.74
C ASP A 763 3.00 9.60 -30.61
N LYS A 764 3.57 10.76 -30.28
CA LYS A 764 2.99 11.69 -29.30
C LYS A 764 1.56 12.07 -29.64
N GLU A 765 1.32 12.47 -30.91
CA GLU A 765 -0.02 12.84 -31.34
C GLU A 765 -0.98 11.64 -31.36
N ALA A 766 -0.51 10.43 -31.68
CA ALA A 766 -1.31 9.22 -31.62
C ALA A 766 -1.80 8.93 -30.20
N PHE A 767 -0.94 9.00 -29.19
CA PHE A 767 -1.33 8.86 -27.79
C PHE A 767 -2.29 9.97 -27.35
N ARG A 768 -1.97 11.24 -27.70
CA ARG A 768 -2.84 12.38 -27.42
C ARG A 768 -4.25 12.17 -27.96
N GLN A 769 -4.37 11.80 -29.24
CA GLN A 769 -5.68 11.59 -29.87
C GLN A 769 -6.41 10.36 -29.33
N ALA A 770 -5.69 9.28 -29.03
CA ALA A 770 -6.28 8.09 -28.42
C ALA A 770 -6.93 8.40 -27.06
N ILE A 771 -6.25 9.20 -26.22
CA ILE A 771 -6.76 9.64 -24.93
C ILE A 771 -7.97 10.59 -25.10
N LEU A 772 -7.85 11.63 -25.96
CA LEU A 772 -8.91 12.63 -26.16
C LEU A 772 -10.19 12.06 -26.79
N ASN A 773 -10.05 11.02 -27.60
CA ASN A 773 -11.20 10.35 -28.23
C ASN A 773 -11.83 9.28 -27.32
N CYS A 774 -11.19 8.91 -26.22
CA CYS A 774 -11.74 7.93 -25.31
C CYS A 774 -12.78 8.58 -24.39
N HIS A 775 -14.01 8.07 -24.44
CA HIS A 775 -15.13 8.50 -23.60
C HIS A 775 -15.81 7.32 -22.91
N ARG A 776 -15.08 6.21 -22.77
CA ARG A 776 -15.53 5.00 -22.09
C ARG A 776 -14.67 4.78 -20.87
N ARG A 777 -15.27 4.29 -19.81
CA ARG A 777 -14.53 3.86 -18.63
C ARG A 777 -14.34 2.35 -18.62
N TYR A 778 -13.36 1.89 -17.88
CA TYR A 778 -13.15 0.48 -17.59
C TYR A 778 -14.37 -0.06 -16.86
N PHE A 779 -14.94 -1.17 -17.37
CA PHE A 779 -16.10 -1.80 -16.74
C PHE A 779 -15.65 -2.56 -15.51
N TYR A 780 -16.10 -2.11 -14.35
CA TYR A 780 -15.78 -2.71 -13.06
C TYR A 780 -17.03 -2.79 -12.19
N ASP A 781 -17.54 -4.00 -12.00
CA ASP A 781 -18.61 -4.32 -11.08
C ASP A 781 -18.35 -5.72 -10.51
N ASN A 782 -18.03 -5.79 -9.23
CA ASN A 782 -17.61 -7.03 -8.58
C ASN A 782 -18.70 -8.08 -8.55
N ASP A 783 -19.97 -7.68 -8.35
CA ASP A 783 -21.08 -8.61 -8.28
C ASP A 783 -21.38 -9.23 -9.65
N ILE A 784 -21.42 -8.37 -10.67
CA ILE A 784 -21.61 -8.84 -12.05
C ILE A 784 -20.47 -9.75 -12.48
N ARG A 785 -19.22 -9.37 -12.18
CA ARG A 785 -18.06 -10.20 -12.51
C ARG A 785 -18.09 -11.53 -11.79
N SER A 786 -18.41 -11.54 -10.50
CA SER A 786 -18.52 -12.77 -9.71
C SER A 786 -19.58 -13.72 -10.25
N ILE A 787 -20.74 -13.17 -10.65
CA ILE A 787 -21.80 -13.98 -11.31
C ILE A 787 -21.26 -14.60 -12.61
N ILE A 788 -20.56 -13.83 -13.43
CA ILE A 788 -20.05 -14.30 -14.72
C ILE A 788 -18.95 -15.36 -14.51
N GLU A 789 -18.01 -15.12 -13.63
CA GLU A 789 -16.87 -16.02 -13.36
C GLU A 789 -17.34 -17.34 -12.75
N GLU A 790 -18.29 -17.28 -11.79
CA GLU A 790 -18.89 -18.48 -11.18
C GLU A 790 -19.51 -19.40 -12.24
N GLU A 791 -20.37 -18.85 -13.10
CA GLU A 791 -21.05 -19.64 -14.12
C GLU A 791 -20.10 -20.08 -15.25
N ALA A 792 -19.15 -19.23 -15.67
CA ALA A 792 -18.18 -19.53 -16.70
C ALA A 792 -17.30 -20.73 -16.32
N SER A 793 -17.07 -20.95 -15.02
CA SER A 793 -16.32 -22.10 -14.51
C SER A 793 -16.85 -23.45 -15.03
N ALA A 794 -18.17 -23.58 -15.23
CA ALA A 794 -18.79 -24.77 -15.77
C ALA A 794 -18.47 -25.03 -17.26
N VAL A 795 -18.22 -23.95 -18.04
CA VAL A 795 -17.72 -24.07 -19.42
C VAL A 795 -16.26 -24.49 -19.41
N PHE A 796 -15.46 -23.84 -18.55
CA PHE A 796 -14.04 -24.13 -18.41
C PHE A 796 -13.77 -25.56 -17.97
N ALA A 797 -14.60 -26.10 -17.07
CA ALA A 797 -14.57 -27.50 -16.64
C ALA A 797 -15.22 -28.46 -17.66
N LYS A 798 -15.74 -27.98 -18.81
CA LYS A 798 -16.42 -28.74 -19.84
C LYS A 798 -17.66 -29.49 -19.33
N GLN A 799 -18.35 -28.92 -18.34
CA GLN A 799 -19.57 -29.51 -17.74
C GLN A 799 -20.83 -29.04 -18.45
N LYS A 800 -20.81 -27.81 -19.01
CA LYS A 800 -21.92 -27.20 -19.74
C LYS A 800 -21.42 -26.58 -21.05
N THR A 801 -22.34 -26.36 -21.99
CA THR A 801 -22.01 -25.62 -23.21
C THR A 801 -21.92 -24.11 -22.93
N ALA A 802 -21.17 -23.36 -23.72
CA ALA A 802 -21.09 -21.90 -23.62
C ALA A 802 -22.47 -21.24 -23.76
N SER A 803 -23.33 -21.75 -24.66
CA SER A 803 -24.69 -21.21 -24.84
C SER A 803 -25.60 -21.45 -23.63
N ASP A 804 -25.51 -22.61 -22.96
CA ASP A 804 -26.29 -22.86 -21.76
C ASP A 804 -25.87 -21.92 -20.62
N VAL A 805 -24.57 -21.78 -20.42
CA VAL A 805 -24.02 -20.87 -19.39
C VAL A 805 -24.32 -19.41 -19.69
N ALA A 806 -24.20 -18.98 -20.94
CA ALA A 806 -24.57 -17.64 -21.35
C ALA A 806 -26.02 -17.29 -20.99
N SER A 807 -26.94 -18.27 -21.16
CA SER A 807 -28.36 -18.11 -20.79
C SER A 807 -28.57 -17.99 -19.28
N ILE A 808 -27.76 -18.67 -18.47
CA ILE A 808 -27.79 -18.58 -17.01
C ILE A 808 -27.25 -17.21 -16.58
N ILE A 809 -26.08 -16.81 -17.11
CA ILE A 809 -25.47 -15.49 -16.84
C ILE A 809 -26.47 -14.37 -17.21
N GLN A 810 -27.10 -14.46 -18.41
CA GLN A 810 -28.12 -13.50 -18.82
C GLN A 810 -29.22 -13.35 -17.77
N SER A 811 -29.71 -14.46 -17.23
CA SER A 811 -30.81 -14.42 -16.26
C SER A 811 -30.39 -13.84 -14.93
N ARG A 812 -29.21 -14.24 -14.44
CA ARG A 812 -28.68 -13.80 -13.13
C ARG A 812 -28.28 -12.31 -13.16
N VAL A 813 -27.52 -11.90 -14.16
CA VAL A 813 -27.08 -10.49 -14.28
C VAL A 813 -28.26 -9.57 -14.56
N GLN A 814 -29.23 -9.98 -15.42
CA GLN A 814 -30.43 -9.18 -15.67
C GLN A 814 -31.25 -8.97 -14.36
N LEU A 815 -31.34 -10.01 -13.52
CA LEU A 815 -32.01 -9.87 -12.23
C LEU A 815 -31.28 -8.86 -11.32
N TYR A 816 -29.96 -9.01 -11.19
CA TYR A 816 -29.13 -8.10 -10.39
C TYR A 816 -29.26 -6.66 -10.86
N VAL A 817 -29.15 -6.41 -12.16
CA VAL A 817 -29.30 -5.05 -12.73
C VAL A 817 -30.69 -4.49 -12.47
N ASN A 818 -31.75 -5.30 -12.59
CA ASN A 818 -33.12 -4.85 -12.32
C ASN A 818 -33.39 -4.51 -10.85
N GLU A 819 -32.73 -5.20 -9.92
CA GLU A 819 -32.87 -4.97 -8.48
C GLU A 819 -32.13 -3.72 -8.01
N ASN A 820 -31.06 -3.34 -8.71
CA ASN A 820 -30.17 -2.24 -8.31
C ASN A 820 -30.28 -1.00 -9.22
N SER A 821 -31.14 -1.03 -10.25
CA SER A 821 -31.33 0.09 -11.23
C SER A 821 -32.27 1.16 -10.72
#